data_2b9f0bf4d68ee72776d5bae5c6e6e53a
#
_entry.id   2b9f0bf4d68ee72776d5bae5c6e6e53a
#
_cell.length_a   1.000
_cell.length_b   1.000
_cell.length_c   1.000
_cell.angle_alpha   90.00
_cell.angle_beta   90.00
_cell.angle_gamma   90.00
#
_symmetry.space_group_name_H-M   'P 1'
#
loop_
_entity.id
_entity.type
_entity.pdbx_description
1 polymer ?
#
loop_
_entity_poly.entity_id
_entity_poly.type
_entity_poly.pdbx_seq_one_letter_code
_entity_poly.pdbx_strand_id
1 'polypeptide(L)'
;VTAIDPAALPADPTAPAPLALPEQGWLEWVSARGDGGLDRARALVDELRAHPPAATLDVLARWDAVQTAMADAGSVGSLFSEVHPDAAVRERAETVVQRVQRLETDLGLDPDLYAVFAALDPEGLGDDASRLLERTLRDFRRSGVDRDESTRDRLRELNERAIVLSQEFSKNMREDVRSIRVRPEQLAGMPQDWVDAHPMGDDGLVTVTTDYPDVVPFRTFAHDAEARRELVTQFLTIAWPANDTVLQQLLAVRREIATLLGYASWADYDAEVKMIGTGEAIGDFVDRITDLSTDSAQRDKQVLLDRLRRDRPEATDIDGADATYFAELVRKEQLAVDAQRVRTYFDFERVRQGLLDVTGRLFGLEWHRVTDAPSWHHDVATYDVHADGERIGRIHLDLHPRDGKYKHAAQFDLVPGLAGRQLAEGVLVCNFNRGLLEHDEVVTLFHEFGHLVHHVLAGRGRWVRFSGVATEWDFVEAPSQMLEEWAWDEAVLATFARNADGETIPPELVRAMRAADDFGKGYDARTQMFYAALSYDLHVNPTDDVTARLRELMARYSVFPYVEGTHMHCHFGHLDGYSSAYYTYMWSLVIAKDMFSAFDADDLFAPEVAARYRDRVLAPGGRRDAADLVHDFLGRDYTFDAYAAWLAR
;
A
#
# COMPACT_ATOMS: atom_id res chain seq x y z
N VAL A 1 22.92 14.78 -32.74
CA VAL A 1 22.78 14.58 -31.29
C VAL A 1 23.92 13.66 -30.91
N THR A 2 24.91 14.17 -30.22
CA THR A 2 26.08 13.43 -29.73
C THR A 2 25.59 12.34 -28.78
N ALA A 3 26.02 11.11 -29.00
CA ALA A 3 25.80 9.98 -28.12
C ALA A 3 26.19 10.40 -26.69
N ILE A 4 25.26 10.26 -25.74
CA ILE A 4 25.53 10.50 -24.33
C ILE A 4 26.31 9.27 -23.87
N ASP A 5 27.61 9.44 -23.65
CA ASP A 5 28.45 8.43 -22.99
C ASP A 5 27.90 8.25 -21.56
N PRO A 6 27.30 7.10 -21.22
CA PRO A 6 26.72 6.89 -19.91
C PRO A 6 27.75 6.79 -18.79
N ALA A 7 29.04 6.61 -19.13
CA ALA A 7 30.16 6.63 -18.20
C ALA A 7 30.71 8.06 -17.97
N ALA A 8 30.33 9.02 -18.85
CA ALA A 8 30.72 10.42 -18.75
C ALA A 8 29.59 11.30 -18.23
N LEU A 9 28.93 10.90 -17.15
CA LEU A 9 28.23 11.86 -16.30
C LEU A 9 29.31 12.73 -15.63
N PRO A 10 29.21 14.06 -15.72
CA PRO A 10 30.24 14.93 -15.13
C PRO A 10 30.37 14.64 -13.64
N ALA A 11 31.60 14.47 -13.18
CA ALA A 11 31.95 14.26 -11.78
C ALA A 11 31.82 15.55 -10.93
N ASP A 12 30.94 16.47 -11.32
CA ASP A 12 30.59 17.63 -10.51
C ASP A 12 29.07 17.62 -10.29
N PRO A 13 28.65 17.12 -9.14
CA PRO A 13 27.25 17.07 -8.81
C PRO A 13 26.84 18.35 -8.12
N THR A 14 26.41 19.33 -8.84
CA THR A 14 25.28 20.07 -8.32
C THR A 14 24.13 19.05 -8.26
N ALA A 15 23.72 18.64 -7.04
CA ALA A 15 22.60 17.73 -6.85
C ALA A 15 21.44 18.17 -7.75
N PRO A 16 20.73 17.24 -8.43
CA PRO A 16 19.67 17.61 -9.34
C PRO A 16 18.68 18.56 -8.64
N ALA A 17 18.19 19.55 -9.37
CA ALA A 17 17.22 20.49 -8.81
C ALA A 17 15.91 19.76 -8.51
N PRO A 18 15.21 20.12 -7.43
CA PRO A 18 13.85 19.65 -7.19
C PRO A 18 12.92 20.02 -8.34
N LEU A 19 11.84 19.24 -8.49
CA LEU A 19 10.80 19.51 -9.47
C LEU A 19 10.22 20.91 -9.26
N ALA A 20 10.20 21.71 -10.32
CA ALA A 20 9.58 23.03 -10.28
C ALA A 20 8.05 22.87 -10.35
N LEU A 21 7.41 22.92 -9.19
CA LEU A 21 5.94 22.97 -9.09
C LEU A 21 5.45 24.39 -9.41
N PRO A 22 4.28 24.57 -10.04
CA PRO A 22 3.76 25.88 -10.34
C PRO A 22 3.08 26.51 -9.12
N GLU A 23 3.13 27.84 -9.01
CA GLU A 23 2.32 28.59 -8.04
C GLU A 23 0.86 28.70 -8.51
N GLN A 24 0.63 28.73 -9.81
CA GLN A 24 -0.67 28.81 -10.49
C GLN A 24 -0.60 28.08 -11.84
N GLY A 25 -1.75 27.86 -12.50
CA GLY A 25 -1.78 27.21 -13.81
C GLY A 25 -1.54 25.70 -13.74
N TRP A 26 -2.04 25.06 -12.71
CA TRP A 26 -1.87 23.62 -12.48
C TRP A 26 -2.40 22.75 -13.63
N LEU A 27 -3.53 23.13 -14.23
CA LEU A 27 -4.13 22.38 -15.35
C LEU A 27 -3.20 22.35 -16.56
N GLU A 28 -2.63 23.49 -16.92
CA GLU A 28 -1.66 23.62 -18.02
C GLU A 28 -0.35 22.88 -17.68
N TRP A 29 0.10 22.98 -16.43
CA TRP A 29 1.33 22.32 -16.00
C TRP A 29 1.19 20.79 -16.03
N VAL A 30 0.11 20.22 -15.48
CA VAL A 30 -0.17 18.77 -15.53
C VAL A 30 -0.32 18.30 -16.96
N SER A 31 -1.02 19.10 -17.81
CA SER A 31 -1.16 18.78 -19.23
C SER A 31 0.18 18.76 -19.96
N ALA A 32 0.99 19.80 -19.78
CA ALA A 32 2.28 19.92 -20.44
C ALA A 32 3.24 18.80 -20.03
N ARG A 33 3.23 18.42 -18.74
CA ARG A 33 4.06 17.35 -18.21
C ARG A 33 3.62 15.97 -18.69
N GLY A 34 2.32 15.70 -18.64
CA GLY A 34 1.72 14.44 -19.11
C GLY A 34 1.90 14.26 -20.62
N ASP A 35 1.48 15.24 -21.42
CA ASP A 35 1.60 15.18 -22.88
C ASP A 35 3.05 15.18 -23.32
N GLY A 36 3.87 16.06 -22.76
CA GLY A 36 5.30 16.15 -23.10
C GLY A 36 6.08 14.89 -22.77
N GLY A 37 5.79 14.23 -21.63
CA GLY A 37 6.38 12.94 -21.26
C GLY A 37 6.01 11.84 -22.25
N LEU A 38 4.72 11.72 -22.58
CA LEU A 38 4.23 10.74 -23.54
C LEU A 38 4.75 10.97 -24.96
N ASP A 39 4.81 12.21 -25.43
CA ASP A 39 5.34 12.55 -26.75
C ASP A 39 6.85 12.27 -26.83
N ARG A 40 7.59 12.58 -25.76
CA ARG A 40 9.00 12.24 -25.67
C ARG A 40 9.23 10.73 -25.66
N ALA A 41 8.44 9.97 -24.90
CA ALA A 41 8.53 8.51 -24.87
C ALA A 41 8.32 7.92 -26.28
N ARG A 42 7.27 8.35 -27.00
CA ARG A 42 7.00 7.91 -28.39
C ARG A 42 8.15 8.24 -29.34
N ALA A 43 8.65 9.47 -29.31
CA ALA A 43 9.75 9.88 -30.16
C ALA A 43 11.01 9.05 -29.92
N LEU A 44 11.34 8.73 -28.66
CA LEU A 44 12.48 7.88 -28.31
C LEU A 44 12.27 6.42 -28.77
N VAL A 45 11.06 5.90 -28.69
CA VAL A 45 10.70 4.56 -29.20
C VAL A 45 10.83 4.50 -30.71
N ASP A 46 10.32 5.50 -31.44
CA ASP A 46 10.43 5.57 -32.91
C ASP A 46 11.89 5.63 -33.36
N GLU A 47 12.74 6.35 -32.61
CA GLU A 47 14.18 6.38 -32.85
C GLU A 47 14.86 5.03 -32.56
N LEU A 48 14.46 4.33 -31.47
CA LEU A 48 14.95 2.98 -31.16
C LEU A 48 14.61 1.97 -32.26
N ARG A 49 13.39 2.05 -32.81
CA ARG A 49 12.96 1.16 -33.92
C ARG A 49 13.70 1.45 -35.23
N ALA A 50 13.80 2.73 -35.60
CA ALA A 50 14.37 3.14 -36.88
C ALA A 50 15.90 3.05 -36.92
N HIS A 51 16.56 3.38 -35.80
CA HIS A 51 18.01 3.53 -35.70
C HIS A 51 18.50 3.05 -34.33
N PRO A 52 18.41 1.74 -34.01
CA PRO A 52 18.91 1.22 -32.76
C PRO A 52 20.42 1.45 -32.65
N PRO A 53 20.92 1.94 -31.49
CA PRO A 53 22.34 2.07 -31.25
C PRO A 53 23.07 0.73 -31.39
N ALA A 54 24.33 0.76 -31.81
CA ALA A 54 25.13 -0.45 -32.00
C ALA A 54 25.55 -1.12 -30.67
N ALA A 55 25.74 -0.31 -29.60
CA ALA A 55 26.15 -0.83 -28.30
C ALA A 55 24.93 -1.14 -27.44
N THR A 56 24.90 -2.32 -26.83
CA THR A 56 23.82 -2.76 -25.91
C THR A 56 23.52 -1.74 -24.82
N LEU A 57 24.56 -1.19 -24.19
CA LEU A 57 24.39 -0.23 -23.11
C LEU A 57 23.70 1.07 -23.57
N ASP A 58 23.93 1.51 -24.81
CA ASP A 58 23.28 2.70 -25.36
C ASP A 58 21.80 2.44 -25.69
N VAL A 59 21.45 1.23 -26.12
CA VAL A 59 20.05 0.81 -26.29
C VAL A 59 19.34 0.84 -24.93
N LEU A 60 19.95 0.25 -23.90
CA LEU A 60 19.41 0.26 -22.55
C LEU A 60 19.26 1.69 -21.98
N ALA A 61 20.25 2.56 -22.22
CA ALA A 61 20.16 3.96 -21.79
C ALA A 61 19.04 4.73 -22.51
N ARG A 62 18.80 4.43 -23.78
CA ARG A 62 17.69 5.02 -24.54
C ARG A 62 16.33 4.50 -24.05
N TRP A 63 16.24 3.22 -23.74
CA TRP A 63 15.06 2.62 -23.14
C TRP A 63 14.76 3.18 -21.76
N ASP A 64 15.78 3.34 -20.92
CA ASP A 64 15.65 4.01 -19.63
C ASP A 64 15.11 5.45 -19.76
N ALA A 65 15.52 6.17 -20.80
CA ALA A 65 14.96 7.50 -21.09
C ALA A 65 13.49 7.45 -21.52
N VAL A 66 13.04 6.40 -22.22
CA VAL A 66 11.62 6.14 -22.51
C VAL A 66 10.86 5.91 -21.22
N GLN A 67 11.34 4.97 -20.40
CA GLN A 67 10.70 4.64 -19.12
C GLN A 67 10.68 5.83 -18.15
N THR A 68 11.75 6.63 -18.10
CA THR A 68 11.81 7.86 -17.31
C THR A 68 10.74 8.87 -17.76
N ALA A 69 10.58 9.07 -19.07
CA ALA A 69 9.58 10.00 -19.58
C ALA A 69 8.13 9.54 -19.27
N MET A 70 7.90 8.22 -19.32
CA MET A 70 6.61 7.63 -18.95
C MET A 70 6.36 7.72 -17.42
N ALA A 71 7.37 7.43 -16.61
CA ALA A 71 7.30 7.52 -15.15
C ALA A 71 7.03 8.97 -14.69
N ASP A 72 7.72 9.95 -15.27
CA ASP A 72 7.49 11.38 -14.99
C ASP A 72 6.04 11.81 -15.30
N ALA A 73 5.46 11.33 -16.38
CA ALA A 73 4.06 11.60 -16.72
C ALA A 73 3.10 10.83 -15.80
N GLY A 74 3.39 9.56 -15.56
CA GLY A 74 2.57 8.67 -14.74
C GLY A 74 2.51 9.10 -13.28
N SER A 75 3.63 9.45 -12.68
CA SER A 75 3.70 9.92 -11.28
C SER A 75 2.91 11.21 -11.06
N VAL A 76 3.07 12.18 -11.97
CA VAL A 76 2.28 13.43 -11.93
C VAL A 76 0.79 13.14 -12.12
N GLY A 77 0.43 12.26 -13.06
CA GLY A 77 -0.96 11.84 -13.27
C GLY A 77 -1.54 11.18 -12.02
N SER A 78 -0.85 10.17 -11.49
CA SER A 78 -1.30 9.39 -10.33
C SER A 78 -1.48 10.26 -9.08
N LEU A 79 -0.49 11.10 -8.74
CA LEU A 79 -0.59 11.95 -7.57
C LEU A 79 -1.72 12.98 -7.71
N PHE A 80 -1.75 13.76 -8.80
CA PHE A 80 -2.67 14.90 -8.89
C PHE A 80 -4.11 14.50 -9.21
N SER A 81 -4.37 13.30 -9.71
CA SER A 81 -5.73 12.74 -9.76
C SER A 81 -6.32 12.49 -8.37
N GLU A 82 -5.48 12.27 -7.37
CA GLU A 82 -5.88 11.88 -6.03
C GLU A 82 -5.84 13.04 -5.01
N VAL A 83 -5.01 14.07 -5.24
CA VAL A 83 -4.78 15.08 -4.19
C VAL A 83 -5.11 16.52 -4.60
N HIS A 84 -5.26 16.84 -5.89
CA HIS A 84 -5.40 18.24 -6.26
C HIS A 84 -6.78 18.79 -5.88
N PRO A 85 -6.89 20.00 -5.27
CA PRO A 85 -8.17 20.56 -4.86
C PRO A 85 -9.11 20.90 -6.04
N ASP A 86 -8.56 21.28 -7.20
CA ASP A 86 -9.33 21.58 -8.41
C ASP A 86 -9.72 20.30 -9.16
N ALA A 87 -11.03 20.07 -9.33
CA ALA A 87 -11.57 18.90 -10.02
C ALA A 87 -11.09 18.79 -11.49
N ALA A 88 -10.95 19.91 -12.21
CA ALA A 88 -10.48 19.87 -13.60
C ALA A 88 -9.02 19.37 -13.70
N VAL A 89 -8.19 19.67 -12.70
CA VAL A 89 -6.83 19.16 -12.63
C VAL A 89 -6.84 17.66 -12.34
N ARG A 90 -7.70 17.19 -11.42
CA ARG A 90 -7.84 15.75 -11.14
C ARG A 90 -8.28 14.96 -12.37
N GLU A 91 -9.32 15.40 -13.07
CA GLU A 91 -9.83 14.76 -14.30
C GLU A 91 -8.76 14.72 -15.40
N ARG A 92 -7.98 15.79 -15.52
CA ARG A 92 -6.88 15.85 -16.47
C ARG A 92 -5.75 14.88 -16.11
N ALA A 93 -5.39 14.81 -14.84
CA ALA A 93 -4.38 13.91 -14.31
C ALA A 93 -4.78 12.43 -14.50
N GLU A 94 -6.04 12.07 -14.22
CA GLU A 94 -6.61 10.75 -14.51
C GLU A 94 -6.50 10.39 -16.00
N THR A 95 -6.79 11.34 -16.89
CA THR A 95 -6.61 11.16 -18.35
C THR A 95 -5.14 10.86 -18.71
N VAL A 96 -4.18 11.49 -18.03
CA VAL A 96 -2.75 11.22 -18.23
C VAL A 96 -2.41 9.78 -17.83
N VAL A 97 -2.87 9.33 -16.65
CA VAL A 97 -2.66 7.94 -16.18
C VAL A 97 -3.17 6.94 -17.21
N GLN A 98 -4.41 7.10 -17.68
CA GLN A 98 -4.99 6.19 -18.69
C GLN A 98 -4.17 6.15 -19.99
N ARG A 99 -3.63 7.29 -20.43
CA ARG A 99 -2.79 7.36 -21.63
C ARG A 99 -1.42 6.74 -21.42
N VAL A 100 -0.83 6.83 -20.23
CA VAL A 100 0.41 6.12 -19.87
C VAL A 100 0.17 4.61 -19.93
N GLN A 101 -0.87 4.10 -19.27
CA GLN A 101 -1.22 2.67 -19.26
C GLN A 101 -1.48 2.10 -20.66
N ARG A 102 -2.15 2.87 -21.53
CA ARG A 102 -2.33 2.46 -22.94
C ARG A 102 -1.00 2.39 -23.67
N LEU A 103 -0.12 3.37 -23.49
CA LEU A 103 1.19 3.36 -24.11
C LEU A 103 2.04 2.19 -23.61
N GLU A 104 2.00 1.86 -22.31
CA GLU A 104 2.66 0.69 -21.73
C GLU A 104 2.18 -0.61 -22.40
N THR A 105 0.87 -0.77 -22.55
CA THR A 105 0.27 -1.92 -23.26
C THR A 105 0.74 -2.00 -24.71
N ASP A 106 0.72 -0.89 -25.44
CA ASP A 106 1.14 -0.83 -26.85
C ASP A 106 2.62 -1.20 -27.01
N LEU A 107 3.48 -0.65 -26.14
CA LEU A 107 4.92 -0.94 -26.14
C LEU A 107 5.21 -2.40 -25.75
N GLY A 108 4.52 -2.91 -24.74
CA GLY A 108 4.67 -4.30 -24.29
C GLY A 108 4.29 -5.34 -25.36
N LEU A 109 3.42 -4.97 -26.31
CA LEU A 109 2.95 -5.84 -27.39
C LEU A 109 3.60 -5.51 -28.75
N ASP A 110 4.67 -4.72 -28.78
CA ASP A 110 5.37 -4.28 -30.00
C ASP A 110 6.47 -5.26 -30.41
N PRO A 111 6.28 -6.05 -31.50
CA PRO A 111 7.26 -7.04 -31.93
C PRO A 111 8.53 -6.42 -32.52
N ASP A 112 8.44 -5.22 -33.11
CA ASP A 112 9.61 -4.56 -33.69
C ASP A 112 10.51 -4.02 -32.60
N LEU A 113 9.91 -3.45 -31.55
CA LEU A 113 10.64 -3.01 -30.38
C LEU A 113 11.26 -4.21 -29.63
N TYR A 114 10.51 -5.30 -29.43
CA TYR A 114 11.03 -6.52 -28.83
C TYR A 114 12.22 -7.09 -29.60
N ALA A 115 12.19 -7.07 -30.93
CA ALA A 115 13.29 -7.57 -31.78
C ALA A 115 14.60 -6.80 -31.53
N VAL A 116 14.53 -5.50 -31.23
CA VAL A 116 15.72 -4.71 -30.86
C VAL A 116 16.36 -5.27 -29.59
N PHE A 117 15.56 -5.55 -28.54
CA PHE A 117 16.09 -6.09 -27.28
C PHE A 117 16.53 -7.55 -27.39
N ALA A 118 15.80 -8.37 -28.14
CA ALA A 118 16.14 -9.78 -28.33
C ALA A 118 17.46 -9.99 -29.10
N ALA A 119 17.90 -8.99 -29.86
CA ALA A 119 19.17 -9.01 -30.59
C ALA A 119 20.38 -8.51 -29.78
N LEU A 120 20.16 -8.02 -28.53
CA LEU A 120 21.24 -7.46 -27.71
C LEU A 120 22.15 -8.55 -27.16
N ASP A 121 23.46 -8.27 -27.17
CA ASP A 121 24.45 -9.12 -26.55
C ASP A 121 24.62 -8.71 -25.06
N PRO A 122 24.38 -9.63 -24.10
CA PRO A 122 24.57 -9.35 -22.69
C PRO A 122 26.04 -9.38 -22.25
N GLU A 123 26.99 -9.81 -23.11
CA GLU A 123 28.40 -9.95 -22.75
C GLU A 123 29.01 -8.58 -22.41
N GLY A 124 29.68 -8.51 -21.23
CA GLY A 124 30.35 -7.29 -20.76
C GLY A 124 29.46 -6.26 -20.08
N LEU A 125 28.16 -6.54 -19.90
CA LEU A 125 27.29 -5.71 -19.07
C LEU A 125 27.63 -5.90 -17.59
N GLY A 126 27.54 -4.82 -16.81
CA GLY A 126 27.53 -4.90 -15.34
C GLY A 126 26.18 -5.43 -14.82
N ASP A 127 26.17 -5.84 -13.55
CA ASP A 127 25.01 -6.50 -12.91
C ASP A 127 23.69 -5.75 -13.11
N ASP A 128 23.64 -4.44 -12.82
CA ASP A 128 22.43 -3.62 -12.98
C ASP A 128 21.93 -3.55 -14.43
N ALA A 129 22.83 -3.47 -15.41
CA ALA A 129 22.47 -3.41 -16.82
C ALA A 129 22.00 -4.79 -17.33
N SER A 130 22.66 -5.87 -16.90
CA SER A 130 22.25 -7.25 -17.20
C SER A 130 20.85 -7.51 -16.64
N ARG A 131 20.61 -7.12 -15.39
CA ARG A 131 19.30 -7.21 -14.76
C ARG A 131 18.24 -6.39 -15.52
N LEU A 132 18.57 -5.17 -15.96
CA LEU A 132 17.65 -4.34 -16.74
C LEU A 132 17.25 -5.04 -18.04
N LEU A 133 18.21 -5.60 -18.78
CA LEU A 133 17.94 -6.33 -20.01
C LEU A 133 17.08 -7.58 -19.75
N GLU A 134 17.45 -8.39 -18.76
CA GLU A 134 16.71 -9.59 -18.38
C GLU A 134 15.25 -9.28 -18.03
N ARG A 135 15.03 -8.28 -17.14
CA ARG A 135 13.69 -7.89 -16.72
C ARG A 135 12.88 -7.26 -17.87
N THR A 136 13.52 -6.48 -18.75
CA THR A 136 12.87 -5.92 -19.95
C THR A 136 12.41 -7.03 -20.90
N LEU A 137 13.26 -8.00 -21.21
CA LEU A 137 12.90 -9.14 -22.06
C LEU A 137 11.82 -10.04 -21.44
N ARG A 138 11.88 -10.22 -20.11
CA ARG A 138 10.82 -10.94 -19.36
C ARG A 138 9.47 -10.23 -19.53
N ASP A 139 9.42 -8.93 -19.32
CA ASP A 139 8.18 -8.16 -19.35
C ASP A 139 7.55 -8.13 -20.75
N PHE A 140 8.35 -8.00 -21.80
CA PHE A 140 7.86 -8.15 -23.17
C PHE A 140 7.19 -9.52 -23.41
N ARG A 141 7.84 -10.61 -22.98
CA ARG A 141 7.26 -11.97 -23.10
C ARG A 141 6.01 -12.15 -22.28
N ARG A 142 6.00 -11.59 -21.07
CA ARG A 142 4.82 -11.60 -20.19
C ARG A 142 3.65 -10.79 -20.76
N SER A 143 3.92 -9.75 -21.53
CA SER A 143 2.88 -9.03 -22.28
C SER A 143 2.34 -9.84 -23.47
N GLY A 144 3.05 -10.89 -23.92
CA GLY A 144 2.65 -11.74 -25.04
C GLY A 144 3.15 -11.28 -26.40
N VAL A 145 4.23 -10.50 -26.45
CA VAL A 145 4.81 -9.97 -27.71
C VAL A 145 5.26 -11.09 -28.66
N ASP A 146 5.66 -12.23 -28.13
CA ASP A 146 6.10 -13.43 -28.85
C ASP A 146 4.95 -14.30 -29.38
N ARG A 147 3.70 -13.93 -29.13
CA ARG A 147 2.50 -14.59 -29.65
C ARG A 147 2.22 -14.12 -31.08
N ASP A 148 1.38 -14.89 -31.79
CA ASP A 148 0.90 -14.48 -33.10
C ASP A 148 0.08 -13.18 -33.06
N GLU A 149 -0.11 -12.55 -34.24
CA GLU A 149 -0.80 -11.24 -34.33
C GLU A 149 -2.23 -11.29 -33.78
N SER A 150 -2.97 -12.35 -34.07
CA SER A 150 -4.36 -12.49 -33.59
C SER A 150 -4.44 -12.60 -32.07
N THR A 151 -3.48 -13.27 -31.46
CA THR A 151 -3.38 -13.38 -29.99
C THR A 151 -2.99 -12.03 -29.38
N ARG A 152 -2.04 -11.29 -29.97
CA ARG A 152 -1.68 -9.95 -29.48
C ARG A 152 -2.84 -8.97 -29.57
N ASP A 153 -3.62 -9.01 -30.65
CA ASP A 153 -4.81 -8.16 -30.80
C ASP A 153 -5.87 -8.52 -29.75
N ARG A 154 -6.07 -9.82 -29.49
CA ARG A 154 -6.97 -10.26 -28.42
C ARG A 154 -6.50 -9.82 -27.04
N LEU A 155 -5.20 -9.88 -26.75
CA LEU A 155 -4.64 -9.38 -25.49
C LEU A 155 -4.85 -7.87 -25.32
N ARG A 156 -4.75 -7.05 -26.39
CA ARG A 156 -5.10 -5.61 -26.32
C ARG A 156 -6.57 -5.41 -25.96
N GLU A 157 -7.49 -6.10 -26.65
CA GLU A 157 -8.92 -6.02 -26.32
C GLU A 157 -9.23 -6.40 -24.88
N LEU A 158 -8.60 -7.47 -24.38
CA LEU A 158 -8.79 -7.94 -23.00
C LEU A 158 -8.24 -6.94 -21.97
N ASN A 159 -7.07 -6.37 -22.20
CA ASN A 159 -6.48 -5.36 -21.34
C ASN A 159 -7.35 -4.09 -21.30
N GLU A 160 -7.83 -3.62 -22.46
CA GLU A 160 -8.79 -2.49 -22.49
C GLU A 160 -10.08 -2.82 -21.73
N ARG A 161 -10.59 -4.05 -21.89
CA ARG A 161 -11.78 -4.49 -21.15
C ARG A 161 -11.53 -4.55 -19.65
N ALA A 162 -10.37 -5.05 -19.22
CA ALA A 162 -9.99 -5.07 -17.81
C ALA A 162 -9.98 -3.66 -17.21
N ILE A 163 -9.37 -2.68 -17.88
CA ILE A 163 -9.33 -1.28 -17.43
C ILE A 163 -10.75 -0.73 -17.23
N VAL A 164 -11.66 -0.96 -18.19
CA VAL A 164 -13.04 -0.48 -18.09
C VAL A 164 -13.77 -1.15 -16.91
N LEU A 165 -13.60 -2.46 -16.72
CA LEU A 165 -14.22 -3.19 -15.61
C LEU A 165 -13.68 -2.74 -14.25
N SER A 166 -12.39 -2.51 -14.13
CA SER A 166 -11.75 -1.97 -12.91
C SER A 166 -12.31 -0.59 -12.53
N GLN A 167 -12.43 0.30 -13.51
CA GLN A 167 -13.02 1.62 -13.30
C GLN A 167 -14.50 1.54 -12.87
N GLU A 168 -15.28 0.65 -13.50
CA GLU A 168 -16.68 0.42 -13.16
C GLU A 168 -16.81 -0.16 -11.74
N PHE A 169 -15.96 -1.13 -11.37
CA PHE A 169 -15.93 -1.74 -10.04
C PHE A 169 -15.67 -0.69 -8.96
N SER A 170 -14.64 0.11 -9.12
CA SER A 170 -14.25 1.17 -8.19
C SER A 170 -15.31 2.28 -8.12
N LYS A 171 -15.90 2.66 -9.26
CA LYS A 171 -16.97 3.65 -9.32
C LYS A 171 -18.20 3.21 -8.54
N ASN A 172 -18.66 1.96 -8.75
CA ASN A 172 -19.84 1.43 -8.06
C ASN A 172 -19.63 1.42 -6.53
N MET A 173 -18.42 1.08 -6.05
CA MET A 173 -18.10 1.16 -4.61
C MET A 173 -18.18 2.59 -4.08
N ARG A 174 -17.61 3.55 -4.80
CA ARG A 174 -17.55 4.96 -4.37
C ARG A 174 -18.92 5.62 -4.34
N GLU A 175 -19.83 5.23 -5.25
CA GLU A 175 -21.15 5.84 -5.41
C GLU A 175 -22.24 5.19 -4.53
N ASP A 176 -22.06 3.94 -4.06
CA ASP A 176 -23.04 3.25 -3.21
C ASP A 176 -22.76 3.46 -1.72
N VAL A 177 -22.88 4.70 -1.26
CA VAL A 177 -22.85 5.01 0.17
C VAL A 177 -24.23 4.69 0.76
N ARG A 178 -24.28 3.69 1.64
CA ARG A 178 -25.50 3.26 2.33
C ARG A 178 -25.57 3.89 3.73
N SER A 179 -26.72 3.75 4.37
CA SER A 179 -26.93 4.28 5.72
C SER A 179 -28.00 3.52 6.47
N ILE A 180 -27.99 3.66 7.79
CA ILE A 180 -29.07 3.29 8.69
C ILE A 180 -29.66 4.53 9.37
N ARG A 181 -30.86 4.39 9.89
CA ARG A 181 -31.54 5.43 10.65
C ARG A 181 -31.76 4.98 12.08
N VAL A 182 -31.12 5.65 13.02
CA VAL A 182 -31.13 5.27 14.43
C VAL A 182 -31.79 6.37 15.29
N ARG A 183 -32.41 5.94 16.39
CA ARG A 183 -32.90 6.89 17.40
C ARG A 183 -31.72 7.39 18.25
N PRO A 184 -31.80 8.59 18.83
CA PRO A 184 -30.72 9.14 19.69
C PRO A 184 -30.28 8.19 20.83
N GLU A 185 -31.21 7.38 21.37
CA GLU A 185 -30.90 6.42 22.45
C GLU A 185 -29.98 5.28 21.98
N GLN A 186 -30.01 4.94 20.68
CA GLN A 186 -29.18 3.89 20.09
C GLN A 186 -27.72 4.36 19.85
N LEU A 187 -27.46 5.67 20.04
CA LEU A 187 -26.11 6.24 20.05
C LEU A 187 -25.39 6.08 21.40
N ALA A 188 -26.03 5.44 22.39
CA ALA A 188 -25.40 5.18 23.67
C ALA A 188 -24.05 4.44 23.47
N GLY A 189 -22.99 4.95 24.09
CA GLY A 189 -21.62 4.45 23.98
C GLY A 189 -20.75 5.20 22.96
N MET A 190 -21.34 5.95 22.06
CA MET A 190 -20.58 6.74 21.06
C MET A 190 -19.82 7.90 21.72
N PRO A 191 -18.62 8.25 21.21
CA PRO A 191 -17.89 9.44 21.62
C PRO A 191 -18.72 10.72 21.42
N GLN A 192 -18.59 11.69 22.34
CA GLN A 192 -19.44 12.90 22.31
C GLN A 192 -19.18 13.77 21.07
N ASP A 193 -17.93 13.91 20.65
CA ASP A 193 -17.54 14.63 19.43
C ASP A 193 -18.14 14.01 18.17
N TRP A 194 -18.22 12.68 18.13
CA TRP A 194 -18.92 11.98 17.05
C TRP A 194 -20.42 12.26 17.06
N VAL A 195 -21.07 12.20 18.24
CA VAL A 195 -22.51 12.51 18.39
C VAL A 195 -22.81 13.95 17.97
N ASP A 196 -21.96 14.90 18.36
CA ASP A 196 -22.12 16.33 18.03
C ASP A 196 -22.01 16.58 16.50
N ALA A 197 -21.23 15.76 15.80
CA ALA A 197 -21.10 15.82 14.34
C ALA A 197 -22.30 15.19 13.60
N HIS A 198 -23.19 14.44 14.29
CA HIS A 198 -24.32 13.72 13.71
C HIS A 198 -25.66 14.26 14.24
N PRO A 199 -26.13 15.43 13.77
CA PRO A 199 -27.35 16.02 14.27
C PRO A 199 -28.59 15.18 13.92
N MET A 200 -29.56 15.20 14.81
CA MET A 200 -30.87 14.59 14.60
C MET A 200 -31.60 15.30 13.46
N GLY A 201 -32.16 14.54 12.52
CA GLY A 201 -33.00 15.05 11.45
C GLY A 201 -34.40 15.50 11.92
N ASP A 202 -35.17 16.12 11.03
CA ASP A 202 -36.54 16.58 11.30
C ASP A 202 -37.52 15.45 11.66
N ASP A 203 -37.17 14.23 11.30
CA ASP A 203 -37.93 13.01 11.61
C ASP A 203 -37.57 12.39 12.98
N GLY A 204 -36.68 13.03 13.73
CA GLY A 204 -36.26 12.56 15.04
C GLY A 204 -35.23 11.42 15.03
N LEU A 205 -34.63 11.11 13.87
CA LEU A 205 -33.62 10.07 13.72
C LEU A 205 -32.27 10.66 13.33
N VAL A 206 -31.22 9.91 13.65
CA VAL A 206 -29.85 10.21 13.23
C VAL A 206 -29.46 9.29 12.09
N THR A 207 -28.83 9.83 11.05
CA THR A 207 -28.30 9.04 9.93
C THR A 207 -26.88 8.61 10.26
N VAL A 208 -26.58 7.33 10.10
CA VAL A 208 -25.24 6.74 10.22
C VAL A 208 -24.90 6.09 8.89
N THR A 209 -23.85 6.54 8.24
CA THR A 209 -23.47 6.07 6.90
C THR A 209 -22.51 4.87 6.96
N THR A 210 -22.28 4.27 5.78
CA THR A 210 -21.25 3.22 5.62
C THR A 210 -19.86 3.79 5.34
N ASP A 211 -19.67 5.10 5.35
CA ASP A 211 -18.33 5.69 5.28
C ASP A 211 -17.51 5.34 6.52
N TYR A 212 -16.21 5.18 6.37
CA TYR A 212 -15.31 4.76 7.45
C TYR A 212 -15.42 5.61 8.73
N PRO A 213 -15.52 6.96 8.66
CA PRO A 213 -15.68 7.79 9.86
C PRO A 213 -16.94 7.49 10.67
N ASP A 214 -17.94 6.86 10.07
CA ASP A 214 -19.18 6.45 10.72
C ASP A 214 -19.15 4.98 11.12
N VAL A 215 -18.89 4.09 10.16
CA VAL A 215 -19.03 2.64 10.39
C VAL A 215 -18.01 2.11 11.41
N VAL A 216 -16.78 2.61 11.40
CA VAL A 216 -15.72 2.11 12.30
C VAL A 216 -16.03 2.46 13.75
N PRO A 217 -16.26 3.76 14.14
CA PRO A 217 -16.61 4.09 15.50
C PRO A 217 -17.93 3.45 15.95
N PHE A 218 -18.93 3.38 15.07
CA PHE A 218 -20.23 2.83 15.43
C PHE A 218 -20.15 1.33 15.75
N ARG A 219 -19.40 0.56 14.97
CA ARG A 219 -19.12 -0.87 15.24
C ARG A 219 -18.36 -1.07 16.56
N THR A 220 -17.49 -0.13 16.90
CA THR A 220 -16.59 -0.23 18.06
C THR A 220 -17.29 0.18 19.35
N PHE A 221 -18.09 1.24 19.32
CA PHE A 221 -18.54 1.91 20.54
C PHE A 221 -20.06 1.84 20.79
N ALA A 222 -20.91 1.74 19.75
CA ALA A 222 -22.35 1.76 19.95
C ALA A 222 -22.83 0.55 20.77
N HIS A 223 -23.62 0.80 21.82
CA HIS A 223 -24.12 -0.28 22.69
C HIS A 223 -25.23 -1.10 22.02
N ASP A 224 -25.99 -0.53 21.10
CA ASP A 224 -27.15 -1.19 20.44
C ASP A 224 -26.67 -2.24 19.42
N ALA A 225 -26.80 -3.51 19.78
CA ALA A 225 -26.32 -4.63 18.98
C ALA A 225 -27.11 -4.80 17.66
N GLU A 226 -28.41 -4.44 17.63
CA GLU A 226 -29.24 -4.54 16.43
C GLU A 226 -28.83 -3.47 15.43
N ALA A 227 -28.62 -2.22 15.87
CA ALA A 227 -28.14 -1.14 15.02
C ALA A 227 -26.71 -1.40 14.48
N ARG A 228 -25.79 -1.96 15.30
CA ARG A 228 -24.47 -2.38 14.81
C ARG A 228 -24.58 -3.42 13.70
N ARG A 229 -25.41 -4.46 13.91
CA ARG A 229 -25.62 -5.53 12.92
C ARG A 229 -26.23 -4.98 11.63
N GLU A 230 -27.23 -4.10 11.74
CA GLU A 230 -27.84 -3.46 10.57
C GLU A 230 -26.80 -2.68 9.77
N LEU A 231 -26.00 -1.84 10.42
CA LEU A 231 -24.93 -1.06 9.76
C LEU A 231 -23.87 -1.96 9.11
N VAL A 232 -23.42 -3.00 9.81
CA VAL A 232 -22.46 -3.98 9.27
C VAL A 232 -23.03 -4.69 8.05
N THR A 233 -24.32 -5.06 8.07
CA THR A 233 -24.98 -5.69 6.92
C THR A 233 -25.02 -4.72 5.72
N GLN A 234 -25.38 -3.44 5.95
CA GLN A 234 -25.32 -2.43 4.88
C GLN A 234 -23.90 -2.25 4.33
N PHE A 235 -22.91 -2.19 5.20
CA PHE A 235 -21.50 -2.05 4.82
C PHE A 235 -21.03 -3.25 3.97
N LEU A 236 -21.31 -4.48 4.42
CA LEU A 236 -20.92 -5.70 3.72
C LEU A 236 -21.76 -6.01 2.46
N THR A 237 -22.68 -5.13 2.08
CA THR A 237 -23.49 -5.25 0.85
C THR A 237 -23.33 -4.05 -0.11
N ILE A 238 -22.36 -3.17 0.15
CA ILE A 238 -22.01 -2.05 -0.75
C ILE A 238 -21.74 -2.61 -2.16
N ALA A 239 -22.22 -1.89 -3.18
CA ALA A 239 -22.10 -2.21 -4.60
C ALA A 239 -22.77 -3.54 -5.05
N TRP A 240 -23.46 -4.25 -4.16
CA TRP A 240 -24.28 -5.40 -4.55
C TRP A 240 -25.62 -4.94 -5.16
N PRO A 241 -26.13 -5.52 -6.28
CA PRO A 241 -25.54 -6.64 -7.04
C PRO A 241 -24.63 -6.22 -8.20
N ALA A 242 -24.42 -4.93 -8.43
CA ALA A 242 -23.72 -4.42 -9.62
C ALA A 242 -22.31 -5.02 -9.74
N ASN A 243 -21.54 -4.95 -8.67
CA ASN A 243 -20.16 -5.43 -8.68
C ASN A 243 -20.01 -6.95 -8.68
N ASP A 244 -21.04 -7.71 -8.36
CA ASP A 244 -20.97 -9.17 -8.53
C ASP A 244 -20.78 -9.54 -10.02
N THR A 245 -21.56 -8.90 -10.89
CA THR A 245 -21.44 -9.10 -12.35
C THR A 245 -20.11 -8.56 -12.89
N VAL A 246 -19.70 -7.38 -12.45
CA VAL A 246 -18.45 -6.76 -12.90
C VAL A 246 -17.24 -7.62 -12.49
N LEU A 247 -17.21 -8.11 -11.25
CA LEU A 247 -16.16 -8.98 -10.75
C LEU A 247 -16.07 -10.28 -11.55
N GLN A 248 -17.19 -10.95 -11.80
CA GLN A 248 -17.21 -12.17 -12.60
C GLN A 248 -16.64 -11.96 -14.01
N GLN A 249 -16.97 -10.82 -14.65
CA GLN A 249 -16.40 -10.47 -15.95
C GLN A 249 -14.89 -10.19 -15.84
N LEU A 250 -14.43 -9.49 -14.82
CA LEU A 250 -13.01 -9.20 -14.60
C LEU A 250 -12.21 -10.49 -14.39
N LEU A 251 -12.72 -11.42 -13.56
CA LEU A 251 -12.09 -12.73 -13.34
C LEU A 251 -12.02 -13.56 -14.63
N ALA A 252 -13.07 -13.50 -15.47
CA ALA A 252 -13.08 -14.17 -16.77
C ALA A 252 -12.04 -13.59 -17.74
N VAL A 253 -11.91 -12.26 -17.80
CA VAL A 253 -10.89 -11.56 -18.60
C VAL A 253 -9.48 -11.96 -18.16
N ARG A 254 -9.19 -11.92 -16.87
CA ARG A 254 -7.89 -12.30 -16.31
C ARG A 254 -7.53 -13.75 -16.63
N ARG A 255 -8.50 -14.66 -16.52
CA ARG A 255 -8.30 -16.08 -16.87
C ARG A 255 -7.97 -16.24 -18.33
N GLU A 256 -8.67 -15.53 -19.23
CA GLU A 256 -8.40 -15.59 -20.67
C GLU A 256 -7.01 -15.07 -20.99
N ILE A 257 -6.59 -13.94 -20.40
CA ILE A 257 -5.23 -13.41 -20.54
C ILE A 257 -4.20 -14.45 -20.09
N ALA A 258 -4.32 -15.01 -18.90
CA ALA A 258 -3.38 -16.01 -18.38
C ALA A 258 -3.28 -17.22 -19.33
N THR A 259 -4.43 -17.71 -19.82
CA THR A 259 -4.50 -18.84 -20.75
C THR A 259 -3.80 -18.53 -22.08
N LEU A 260 -4.03 -17.35 -22.67
CA LEU A 260 -3.38 -16.92 -23.92
C LEU A 260 -1.86 -16.79 -23.75
N LEU A 261 -1.41 -16.40 -22.57
CA LEU A 261 0.00 -16.29 -22.22
C LEU A 261 0.64 -17.63 -21.81
N GLY A 262 -0.17 -18.72 -21.69
CA GLY A 262 0.31 -20.07 -21.40
C GLY A 262 0.43 -20.42 -19.92
N TYR A 263 -0.16 -19.63 -19.03
CA TYR A 263 -0.21 -19.91 -17.59
C TYR A 263 -1.44 -20.76 -17.24
N ALA A 264 -1.32 -21.57 -16.21
CA ALA A 264 -2.42 -22.40 -15.72
C ALA A 264 -3.54 -21.58 -15.08
N SER A 265 -3.18 -20.48 -14.41
CA SER A 265 -4.11 -19.55 -13.77
C SER A 265 -3.58 -18.12 -13.81
N TRP A 266 -4.45 -17.16 -13.47
CA TRP A 266 -4.00 -15.78 -13.25
C TRP A 266 -3.05 -15.68 -12.05
N ALA A 267 -3.25 -16.47 -11.00
CA ALA A 267 -2.38 -16.48 -9.83
C ALA A 267 -0.95 -16.93 -10.20
N ASP A 268 -0.77 -17.88 -11.13
CA ASP A 268 0.56 -18.26 -11.62
C ASP A 268 1.22 -17.13 -12.43
N TYR A 269 0.45 -16.47 -13.30
CA TYR A 269 0.92 -15.30 -14.03
C TYR A 269 1.35 -14.18 -13.10
N ASP A 270 0.53 -13.88 -12.10
CA ASP A 270 0.74 -12.79 -11.15
C ASP A 270 1.93 -13.06 -10.21
N ALA A 271 2.06 -14.30 -9.72
CA ALA A 271 3.12 -14.70 -8.78
C ALA A 271 4.53 -14.77 -9.39
N GLU A 272 4.66 -15.02 -10.69
CA GLU A 272 5.98 -15.22 -11.36
C GLU A 272 6.98 -14.10 -11.10
N VAL A 273 6.51 -12.86 -10.94
CA VAL A 273 7.36 -11.67 -10.74
C VAL A 273 7.47 -11.23 -9.30
N LYS A 274 6.99 -12.03 -8.37
CA LYS A 274 6.99 -11.80 -6.92
C LYS A 274 7.94 -12.75 -6.21
N MET A 275 8.25 -12.50 -4.94
CA MET A 275 9.11 -13.38 -4.12
C MET A 275 8.54 -14.80 -4.01
N ILE A 276 7.22 -14.92 -3.93
CA ILE A 276 6.54 -16.21 -3.79
C ILE A 276 6.69 -17.13 -5.02
N GLY A 277 6.80 -16.55 -6.21
CA GLY A 277 7.18 -17.19 -7.46
C GLY A 277 6.11 -18.02 -8.18
N THR A 278 5.17 -18.65 -7.49
CA THR A 278 4.13 -19.51 -8.10
C THR A 278 2.77 -19.35 -7.43
N GLY A 279 1.69 -19.59 -8.18
CA GLY A 279 0.34 -19.60 -7.63
C GLY A 279 0.14 -20.68 -6.55
N GLU A 280 0.70 -21.88 -6.73
CA GLU A 280 0.63 -22.95 -5.72
C GLU A 280 1.23 -22.52 -4.38
N ALA A 281 2.37 -21.84 -4.41
CA ALA A 281 3.04 -21.34 -3.20
C ALA A 281 2.19 -20.32 -2.42
N ILE A 282 1.27 -19.57 -3.08
CA ILE A 282 0.31 -18.71 -2.39
C ILE A 282 -0.64 -19.55 -1.53
N GLY A 283 -1.19 -20.63 -2.09
CA GLY A 283 -2.07 -21.54 -1.35
C GLY A 283 -1.37 -22.16 -0.15
N ASP A 284 -0.15 -22.67 -0.33
CA ASP A 284 0.67 -23.27 0.73
C ASP A 284 0.98 -22.27 1.85
N PHE A 285 1.28 -21.02 1.48
CA PHE A 285 1.52 -19.95 2.46
C PHE A 285 0.27 -19.64 3.28
N VAL A 286 -0.89 -19.47 2.61
CA VAL A 286 -2.17 -19.21 3.29
C VAL A 286 -2.52 -20.33 4.27
N ASP A 287 -2.36 -21.58 3.87
CA ASP A 287 -2.60 -22.74 4.73
C ASP A 287 -1.63 -22.75 5.91
N ARG A 288 -0.34 -22.49 5.69
CA ARG A 288 0.69 -22.45 6.74
C ARG A 288 0.41 -21.38 7.80
N ILE A 289 0.07 -20.16 7.41
CA ILE A 289 -0.28 -19.09 8.37
C ILE A 289 -1.57 -19.42 9.11
N THR A 290 -2.55 -20.02 8.42
CA THR A 290 -3.79 -20.51 9.03
C THR A 290 -3.52 -21.50 10.14
N ASP A 291 -2.65 -22.47 9.90
CA ASP A 291 -2.25 -23.49 10.89
C ASP A 291 -1.53 -22.85 12.08
N LEU A 292 -0.56 -21.97 11.83
CA LEU A 292 0.21 -21.27 12.87
C LEU A 292 -0.68 -20.39 13.77
N SER A 293 -1.73 -19.78 13.22
CA SER A 293 -2.61 -18.86 13.94
C SER A 293 -3.80 -19.54 14.62
N THR A 294 -4.07 -20.82 14.35
CA THR A 294 -5.30 -21.51 14.80
C THR A 294 -5.50 -21.48 16.30
N ASP A 295 -4.48 -21.88 17.08
CA ASP A 295 -4.60 -21.94 18.55
C ASP A 295 -4.76 -20.55 19.18
N SER A 296 -4.02 -19.55 18.68
CA SER A 296 -4.14 -18.15 19.13
C SER A 296 -5.53 -17.61 18.81
N ALA A 297 -5.99 -17.78 17.57
CA ALA A 297 -7.30 -17.32 17.13
C ALA A 297 -8.48 -17.92 17.93
N GLN A 298 -8.38 -19.21 18.26
CA GLN A 298 -9.41 -19.86 19.08
C GLN A 298 -9.40 -19.33 20.54
N ARG A 299 -8.23 -19.09 21.12
CA ARG A 299 -8.12 -18.46 22.45
C ARG A 299 -8.74 -17.06 22.44
N ASP A 300 -8.38 -16.25 21.45
CA ASP A 300 -8.88 -14.87 21.31
C ASP A 300 -10.41 -14.87 21.14
N LYS A 301 -10.93 -15.70 20.23
CA LYS A 301 -12.38 -15.84 20.03
C LYS A 301 -13.09 -16.27 21.30
N GLN A 302 -12.51 -17.20 22.07
CA GLN A 302 -13.10 -17.66 23.33
C GLN A 302 -13.19 -16.51 24.35
N VAL A 303 -12.19 -15.65 24.45
CA VAL A 303 -12.22 -14.46 25.31
C VAL A 303 -13.37 -13.52 24.92
N LEU A 304 -13.55 -13.27 23.63
CA LEU A 304 -14.67 -12.48 23.11
C LEU A 304 -16.03 -13.11 23.45
N LEU A 305 -16.17 -14.42 23.22
CA LEU A 305 -17.40 -15.15 23.48
C LEU A 305 -17.75 -15.17 24.98
N ASP A 306 -16.75 -15.33 25.85
CA ASP A 306 -16.95 -15.30 27.29
C ASP A 306 -17.35 -13.90 27.78
N ARG A 307 -16.81 -12.84 27.16
CA ARG A 307 -17.27 -11.47 27.43
C ARG A 307 -18.71 -11.26 26.94
N LEU A 308 -19.04 -11.69 25.72
CA LEU A 308 -20.39 -11.63 25.14
C LEU A 308 -21.42 -12.33 26.04
N ARG A 309 -21.08 -13.49 26.61
CA ARG A 309 -21.99 -14.28 27.49
C ARG A 309 -22.33 -13.59 28.80
N ARG A 310 -21.56 -12.58 29.22
CA ARG A 310 -21.96 -11.76 30.37
C ARG A 310 -23.21 -10.94 30.07
N ASP A 311 -23.37 -10.50 28.83
CA ASP A 311 -24.51 -9.70 28.38
C ASP A 311 -25.61 -10.57 27.75
N ARG A 312 -25.21 -11.67 27.07
CA ARG A 312 -26.09 -12.64 26.40
C ARG A 312 -25.73 -14.09 26.79
N PRO A 313 -26.22 -14.59 27.96
CA PRO A 313 -25.78 -15.90 28.51
C PRO A 313 -26.03 -17.09 27.59
N GLU A 314 -27.01 -16.99 26.68
CA GLU A 314 -27.37 -18.03 25.71
C GLU A 314 -26.49 -18.05 24.45
N ALA A 315 -25.57 -17.10 24.29
CA ALA A 315 -24.73 -17.02 23.11
C ALA A 315 -23.83 -18.26 22.96
N THR A 316 -23.94 -18.92 21.83
CA THR A 316 -23.13 -20.11 21.48
C THR A 316 -21.93 -19.77 20.62
N ASP A 317 -21.98 -18.63 19.92
CA ASP A 317 -20.91 -18.14 19.04
C ASP A 317 -20.93 -16.61 18.97
N ILE A 318 -19.87 -16.03 18.40
CA ILE A 318 -19.73 -14.59 18.12
C ILE A 318 -19.36 -14.42 16.65
N ASP A 319 -19.98 -13.47 15.96
CA ASP A 319 -19.70 -13.15 14.57
C ASP A 319 -19.02 -11.78 14.39
N GLY A 320 -18.65 -11.45 13.14
CA GLY A 320 -17.94 -10.22 12.82
C GLY A 320 -18.73 -8.93 13.10
N ALA A 321 -20.07 -8.99 13.26
CA ALA A 321 -20.87 -7.81 13.60
C ALA A 321 -20.70 -7.40 15.07
N ASP A 322 -20.42 -8.37 15.94
CA ASP A 322 -20.23 -8.16 17.36
C ASP A 322 -18.74 -8.14 17.78
N ALA A 323 -17.87 -8.81 17.04
CA ALA A 323 -16.49 -9.06 17.45
C ALA A 323 -15.72 -7.76 17.78
N THR A 324 -15.83 -6.71 16.98
CA THR A 324 -15.13 -5.43 17.18
C THR A 324 -15.57 -4.75 18.48
N TYR A 325 -16.86 -4.72 18.74
CA TYR A 325 -17.43 -4.14 19.98
C TYR A 325 -16.94 -4.88 21.22
N PHE A 326 -16.98 -6.20 21.22
CA PHE A 326 -16.55 -7.00 22.36
C PHE A 326 -15.03 -7.01 22.52
N ALA A 327 -14.26 -6.85 21.45
CA ALA A 327 -12.81 -6.64 21.53
C ALA A 327 -12.48 -5.34 22.28
N GLU A 328 -13.17 -4.24 21.97
CA GLU A 328 -12.99 -2.97 22.68
C GLU A 328 -13.36 -3.09 24.17
N LEU A 329 -14.46 -3.76 24.48
CA LEU A 329 -14.83 -4.02 25.88
C LEU A 329 -13.78 -4.86 26.62
N VAL A 330 -13.19 -5.87 25.99
CA VAL A 330 -12.12 -6.68 26.59
C VAL A 330 -10.87 -5.83 26.82
N ARG A 331 -10.45 -5.03 25.85
CA ARG A 331 -9.31 -4.10 26.00
C ARG A 331 -9.52 -3.15 27.17
N LYS A 332 -10.68 -2.53 27.27
CA LYS A 332 -11.02 -1.60 28.32
C LYS A 332 -11.13 -2.24 29.71
N GLU A 333 -11.83 -3.38 29.82
CA GLU A 333 -12.14 -4.02 31.10
C GLU A 333 -11.00 -4.89 31.65
N GLN A 334 -10.24 -5.55 30.78
CA GLN A 334 -9.25 -6.57 31.17
C GLN A 334 -7.82 -6.09 31.01
N LEU A 335 -7.54 -5.22 30.02
CA LEU A 335 -6.19 -4.75 29.71
C LEU A 335 -5.94 -3.31 30.18
N ALA A 336 -6.96 -2.66 30.75
CA ALA A 336 -6.92 -1.32 31.34
C ALA A 336 -6.39 -0.23 30.37
N VAL A 337 -6.59 -0.41 29.06
CA VAL A 337 -6.26 0.58 28.05
C VAL A 337 -7.51 1.33 27.66
N ASP A 338 -7.49 2.63 27.92
CA ASP A 338 -8.51 3.57 27.48
C ASP A 338 -7.95 4.37 26.30
N ALA A 339 -8.44 4.11 25.11
CA ALA A 339 -8.01 4.78 23.88
C ALA A 339 -8.10 6.31 24.00
N GLN A 340 -9.14 6.84 24.68
CA GLN A 340 -9.30 8.27 24.92
C GLN A 340 -8.22 8.86 25.84
N ARG A 341 -7.69 8.08 26.78
CA ARG A 341 -6.53 8.48 27.59
C ARG A 341 -5.25 8.40 26.76
N VAL A 342 -5.07 7.33 25.98
CA VAL A 342 -3.88 7.12 25.13
C VAL A 342 -3.70 8.26 24.15
N ARG A 343 -4.75 8.64 23.42
CA ARG A 343 -4.68 9.72 22.41
C ARG A 343 -4.23 11.07 22.97
N THR A 344 -4.43 11.34 24.27
CA THR A 344 -4.00 12.61 24.88
C THR A 344 -2.50 12.85 24.83
N TYR A 345 -1.70 11.82 24.57
CA TYR A 345 -0.24 11.90 24.44
C TYR A 345 0.23 12.14 23.01
N PHE A 346 -0.66 12.03 22.01
CA PHE A 346 -0.32 12.06 20.59
C PHE A 346 -0.88 13.31 19.90
N ASP A 347 -0.33 14.49 20.27
CA ASP A 347 -0.56 15.72 19.53
C ASP A 347 0.09 15.63 18.13
N PHE A 348 -0.67 15.95 17.09
CA PHE A 348 -0.25 15.79 15.68
C PHE A 348 1.12 16.43 15.38
N GLU A 349 1.35 17.68 15.80
CA GLU A 349 2.60 18.37 15.49
C GLU A 349 3.80 17.72 16.19
N ARG A 350 3.62 17.24 17.43
CA ARG A 350 4.66 16.51 18.15
C ARG A 350 4.93 15.14 17.57
N VAL A 351 3.89 14.42 17.14
CA VAL A 351 4.04 13.13 16.47
C VAL A 351 4.79 13.30 15.16
N ARG A 352 4.41 14.28 14.33
CA ARG A 352 5.12 14.58 13.07
C ARG A 352 6.59 14.90 13.32
N GLN A 353 6.91 15.76 14.27
CA GLN A 353 8.31 16.08 14.60
C GLN A 353 9.02 14.85 15.16
N GLY A 354 8.39 14.09 16.05
CA GLY A 354 8.94 12.85 16.60
C GLY A 354 9.27 11.82 15.54
N LEU A 355 8.41 11.63 14.55
CA LEU A 355 8.68 10.77 13.40
C LEU A 355 9.93 11.20 12.62
N LEU A 356 10.06 12.50 12.33
CA LEU A 356 11.24 13.04 11.65
C LEU A 356 12.52 12.84 12.49
N ASP A 357 12.46 13.08 13.79
CA ASP A 357 13.60 12.88 14.70
C ASP A 357 14.00 11.40 14.81
N VAL A 358 13.02 10.49 14.92
CA VAL A 358 13.22 9.04 14.97
C VAL A 358 13.87 8.53 13.69
N THR A 359 13.31 8.86 12.53
CA THR A 359 13.82 8.39 11.23
C THR A 359 15.13 9.08 10.85
N GLY A 360 15.32 10.35 11.24
CA GLY A 360 16.60 11.04 11.12
C GLY A 360 17.71 10.31 11.89
N ARG A 361 17.47 9.97 13.15
CA ARG A 361 18.42 9.21 13.98
C ARG A 361 18.66 7.80 13.46
N LEU A 362 17.59 7.09 13.06
CA LEU A 362 17.65 5.70 12.61
C LEU A 362 18.46 5.57 11.32
N PHE A 363 18.21 6.43 10.35
CA PHE A 363 18.78 6.31 9.00
C PHE A 363 19.92 7.30 8.71
N GLY A 364 20.29 8.16 9.66
CA GLY A 364 21.30 9.18 9.45
C GLY A 364 20.83 10.25 8.47
N LEU A 365 19.56 10.66 8.54
CA LEU A 365 18.96 11.66 7.66
C LEU A 365 18.71 12.97 8.40
N GLU A 366 18.78 14.07 7.66
CA GLU A 366 18.42 15.40 8.12
C GLU A 366 17.25 15.93 7.31
N TRP A 367 16.21 16.42 7.99
CA TRP A 367 14.98 16.94 7.40
C TRP A 367 14.97 18.46 7.47
N HIS A 368 15.19 19.11 6.33
CA HIS A 368 15.27 20.57 6.25
C HIS A 368 13.96 21.15 5.71
N ARG A 369 13.18 21.82 6.57
CA ARG A 369 11.91 22.43 6.20
C ARG A 369 12.09 23.48 5.11
N VAL A 370 11.32 23.38 4.02
CA VAL A 370 11.26 24.37 2.93
C VAL A 370 9.94 25.11 3.02
N THR A 371 9.97 26.36 3.47
CA THR A 371 8.76 27.13 3.77
C THR A 371 8.18 27.87 2.59
N ASP A 372 8.96 28.08 1.54
CA ASP A 372 8.62 28.84 0.32
C ASP A 372 8.47 27.93 -0.92
N ALA A 373 8.44 26.61 -0.74
CA ALA A 373 8.21 25.68 -1.83
C ALA A 373 6.77 25.81 -2.35
N PRO A 374 6.56 25.99 -3.68
CA PRO A 374 5.24 25.88 -4.27
C PRO A 374 4.63 24.51 -3.98
N SER A 375 3.32 24.48 -3.73
CA SER A 375 2.58 23.24 -3.47
C SER A 375 1.14 23.36 -3.96
N TRP A 376 0.45 22.23 -4.10
CA TRP A 376 -0.95 22.17 -4.56
C TRP A 376 -1.96 22.54 -3.46
N HIS A 377 -1.53 22.61 -2.21
CA HIS A 377 -2.39 23.02 -1.09
C HIS A 377 -1.54 23.61 0.04
N HIS A 378 -2.08 24.57 0.78
CA HIS A 378 -1.38 25.28 1.86
C HIS A 378 -1.03 24.38 3.08
N ASP A 379 -1.70 23.25 3.23
CA ASP A 379 -1.41 22.26 4.29
C ASP A 379 -0.21 21.38 3.99
N VAL A 380 0.27 21.36 2.76
CA VAL A 380 1.40 20.52 2.36
C VAL A 380 2.69 21.04 2.98
N ALA A 381 3.35 20.16 3.72
CA ALA A 381 4.62 20.45 4.36
C ALA A 381 5.79 19.86 3.55
N THR A 382 6.70 20.68 3.06
CA THR A 382 7.84 20.26 2.21
C THR A 382 9.14 20.24 3.01
N TYR A 383 9.94 19.17 2.81
CA TYR A 383 11.28 19.03 3.41
C TYR A 383 12.29 18.56 2.37
N ASP A 384 13.47 19.17 2.33
CA ASP A 384 14.64 18.61 1.68
C ASP A 384 15.26 17.54 2.60
N VAL A 385 15.65 16.41 2.01
CA VAL A 385 16.25 15.28 2.71
C VAL A 385 17.75 15.29 2.46
N HIS A 386 18.54 15.34 3.53
CA HIS A 386 19.98 15.30 3.43
C HIS A 386 20.56 14.05 4.12
N ALA A 387 21.64 13.53 3.57
CA ALA A 387 22.47 12.50 4.17
C ALA A 387 23.94 12.86 3.92
N ASP A 388 24.77 12.76 4.95
CA ASP A 388 26.21 13.08 4.88
C ASP A 388 26.49 14.49 4.29
N GLY A 389 25.60 15.45 4.54
CA GLY A 389 25.67 16.83 4.06
C GLY A 389 25.24 17.05 2.61
N GLU A 390 24.83 16.00 1.89
CA GLU A 390 24.32 16.08 0.52
C GLU A 390 22.79 16.00 0.51
N ARG A 391 22.13 16.81 -0.34
CA ARG A 391 20.69 16.65 -0.59
C ARG A 391 20.45 15.44 -1.46
N ILE A 392 19.71 14.45 -0.92
CA ILE A 392 19.43 13.18 -1.59
C ILE A 392 17.99 13.04 -2.07
N GLY A 393 17.08 13.91 -1.59
CA GLY A 393 15.67 13.85 -1.97
C GLY A 393 14.87 15.04 -1.47
N ARG A 394 13.60 15.05 -1.80
CA ARG A 394 12.59 15.97 -1.26
C ARG A 394 11.33 15.20 -0.92
N ILE A 395 10.68 15.55 0.17
CA ILE A 395 9.41 14.96 0.56
C ILE A 395 8.33 16.03 0.75
N HIS A 396 7.09 15.65 0.46
CA HIS A 396 5.92 16.47 0.67
C HIS A 396 4.94 15.72 1.56
N LEU A 397 4.53 16.32 2.66
CA LEU A 397 3.61 15.75 3.63
C LEU A 397 2.22 16.40 3.47
N ASP A 398 1.29 15.70 2.86
CA ASP A 398 -0.11 16.09 2.66
C ASP A 398 -1.00 15.27 3.61
N LEU A 399 -1.07 15.66 4.88
CA LEU A 399 -1.50 14.79 5.98
C LEU A 399 -2.93 15.05 6.47
N HIS A 400 -3.63 16.06 5.96
CA HIS A 400 -4.97 16.42 6.43
C HIS A 400 -6.05 16.17 5.39
N PRO A 401 -7.28 15.83 5.81
CA PRO A 401 -8.40 15.62 4.91
C PRO A 401 -8.86 16.91 4.25
N ARG A 402 -9.39 16.80 3.04
CA ARG A 402 -10.13 17.85 2.32
C ARG A 402 -11.04 17.23 1.26
N ASP A 403 -11.97 18.04 0.75
CA ASP A 403 -12.86 17.62 -0.32
C ASP A 403 -12.08 17.24 -1.59
N GLY A 404 -12.47 16.14 -2.22
CA GLY A 404 -11.88 15.65 -3.45
C GLY A 404 -10.50 15.02 -3.32
N LYS A 405 -9.97 14.88 -2.11
CA LYS A 405 -8.71 14.18 -1.84
C LYS A 405 -8.93 12.70 -1.58
N TYR A 406 -7.94 11.87 -1.95
CA TYR A 406 -7.84 10.45 -1.58
C TYR A 406 -8.14 10.23 -0.10
N LYS A 407 -8.96 9.24 0.20
CA LYS A 407 -9.52 9.05 1.56
C LYS A 407 -8.68 8.16 2.48
N HIS A 408 -7.75 7.39 1.93
CA HIS A 408 -6.88 6.51 2.68
C HIS A 408 -5.49 7.14 2.89
N ALA A 409 -4.58 6.40 3.54
CA ALA A 409 -3.16 6.73 3.60
C ALA A 409 -2.43 6.04 2.45
N ALA A 410 -1.46 6.71 1.83
CA ALA A 410 -0.56 6.12 0.85
C ALA A 410 0.65 7.02 0.58
N GLN A 411 1.78 6.41 0.25
CA GLN A 411 2.90 7.09 -0.37
C GLN A 411 2.71 7.15 -1.88
N PHE A 412 3.02 8.29 -2.49
CA PHE A 412 3.02 8.49 -3.95
C PHE A 412 4.39 8.96 -4.42
N ASP A 413 4.83 8.43 -5.56
CA ASP A 413 5.98 8.97 -6.26
C ASP A 413 5.60 10.28 -6.95
N LEU A 414 6.43 11.30 -6.81
CA LEU A 414 6.32 12.54 -7.60
C LEU A 414 7.43 12.59 -8.65
N VAL A 415 8.65 12.23 -8.26
CA VAL A 415 9.80 12.10 -9.16
C VAL A 415 10.58 10.85 -8.77
N PRO A 416 10.80 9.88 -9.68
CA PRO A 416 11.74 8.80 -9.44
C PRO A 416 13.16 9.36 -9.36
N GLY A 417 13.92 8.96 -8.34
CA GLY A 417 15.29 9.38 -8.18
C GLY A 417 16.23 8.69 -9.17
N LEU A 418 17.17 9.44 -9.75
CA LEU A 418 18.19 8.91 -10.67
C LEU A 418 19.52 9.60 -10.42
N ALA A 419 20.55 8.81 -10.17
CA ALA A 419 21.89 9.32 -9.88
C ALA A 419 22.33 10.38 -10.90
N GLY A 420 22.62 11.61 -10.43
CA GLY A 420 23.08 12.74 -11.23
C GLY A 420 22.07 13.31 -12.26
N ARG A 421 20.82 12.78 -12.32
CA ARG A 421 19.81 13.22 -13.31
C ARG A 421 18.53 13.76 -12.67
N GLN A 422 17.98 13.06 -11.69
CA GLN A 422 16.72 13.42 -11.02
C GLN A 422 16.85 13.25 -9.52
N LEU A 423 16.38 14.24 -8.76
CA LEU A 423 16.24 14.15 -7.31
C LEU A 423 15.00 13.30 -7.00
N ALA A 424 15.11 12.34 -6.09
CA ALA A 424 13.95 11.60 -5.63
C ALA A 424 12.98 12.53 -4.92
N GLU A 425 11.71 12.57 -5.36
CA GLU A 425 10.64 13.30 -4.67
C GLU A 425 9.45 12.39 -4.41
N GLY A 426 9.06 12.29 -3.14
CA GLY A 426 7.92 11.48 -2.72
C GLY A 426 6.90 12.30 -1.93
N VAL A 427 5.66 11.84 -1.95
CA VAL A 427 4.54 12.48 -1.26
C VAL A 427 3.89 11.50 -0.31
N LEU A 428 3.71 11.90 0.93
CA LEU A 428 2.90 11.17 1.90
C LEU A 428 1.50 11.77 1.96
N VAL A 429 0.51 10.99 1.66
CA VAL A 429 -0.90 11.38 1.68
C VAL A 429 -1.60 10.64 2.81
N CYS A 430 -2.16 11.39 3.78
CA CYS A 430 -2.96 10.85 4.87
C CYS A 430 -4.17 11.75 5.13
N ASN A 431 -5.01 11.37 6.11
CA ASN A 431 -6.23 12.12 6.41
C ASN A 431 -6.41 12.28 7.93
N PHE A 432 -5.35 12.69 8.62
CA PHE A 432 -5.33 12.85 10.08
C PHE A 432 -6.00 14.14 10.55
N ASN A 433 -6.61 14.09 11.73
CA ASN A 433 -7.09 15.27 12.43
C ASN A 433 -5.93 16.21 12.79
N ARG A 434 -6.26 17.51 12.97
CA ARG A 434 -5.26 18.54 13.32
C ARG A 434 -4.90 18.61 14.80
N GLY A 435 -5.54 17.83 15.64
CA GLY A 435 -5.35 17.82 17.07
C GLY A 435 -4.70 16.54 17.57
N LEU A 436 -5.43 15.81 18.39
CA LEU A 436 -4.96 14.54 18.93
C LEU A 436 -5.20 13.39 17.95
N LEU A 437 -4.20 12.53 17.81
CA LEU A 437 -4.25 11.31 17.02
C LEU A 437 -4.62 10.11 17.89
N GLU A 438 -5.34 9.16 17.33
CA GLU A 438 -5.40 7.81 17.89
C GLU A 438 -4.04 7.11 17.66
N HIS A 439 -3.70 6.13 18.50
CA HIS A 439 -2.40 5.46 18.35
C HIS A 439 -2.28 4.71 17.01
N ASP A 440 -3.37 4.15 16.51
CA ASP A 440 -3.40 3.50 15.20
C ASP A 440 -3.07 4.47 14.05
N GLU A 441 -3.45 5.76 14.19
CA GLU A 441 -3.06 6.80 13.22
C GLU A 441 -1.55 7.11 13.31
N VAL A 442 -0.95 7.01 14.50
CA VAL A 442 0.51 7.13 14.67
C VAL A 442 1.22 5.96 14.00
N VAL A 443 0.75 4.72 14.20
CA VAL A 443 1.28 3.52 13.54
C VAL A 443 1.19 3.65 12.02
N THR A 444 0.03 4.07 11.50
CA THR A 444 -0.19 4.33 10.07
C THR A 444 0.79 5.38 9.53
N LEU A 445 1.03 6.46 10.28
CA LEU A 445 1.98 7.50 9.86
C LEU A 445 3.41 6.95 9.77
N PHE A 446 3.84 6.09 10.70
CA PHE A 446 5.13 5.43 10.64
C PHE A 446 5.22 4.45 9.46
N HIS A 447 4.16 3.68 9.22
CA HIS A 447 4.04 2.76 8.08
C HIS A 447 4.28 3.49 6.75
N GLU A 448 3.46 4.48 6.46
CA GLU A 448 3.53 5.23 5.20
C GLU A 448 4.86 5.98 5.04
N PHE A 449 5.41 6.45 6.16
CA PHE A 449 6.72 7.08 6.15
C PHE A 449 7.84 6.08 5.84
N GLY A 450 7.64 4.80 6.15
CA GLY A 450 8.54 3.70 5.76
C GLY A 450 8.68 3.60 4.24
N HIS A 451 7.57 3.66 3.51
CA HIS A 451 7.58 3.72 2.05
C HIS A 451 8.27 4.98 1.53
N LEU A 452 7.99 6.13 2.14
CA LEU A 452 8.56 7.40 1.72
C LEU A 452 10.09 7.45 1.89
N VAL A 453 10.61 6.94 3.01
CA VAL A 453 12.06 6.81 3.24
C VAL A 453 12.68 5.82 2.26
N HIS A 454 12.03 4.70 2.00
CA HIS A 454 12.49 3.71 1.02
C HIS A 454 12.57 4.33 -0.37
N HIS A 455 11.54 5.09 -0.80
CA HIS A 455 11.54 5.80 -2.08
C HIS A 455 12.74 6.75 -2.23
N VAL A 456 13.03 7.55 -1.22
CA VAL A 456 14.15 8.51 -1.25
C VAL A 456 15.51 7.80 -1.27
N LEU A 457 15.71 6.82 -0.39
CA LEU A 457 16.99 6.11 -0.26
C LEU A 457 17.33 5.28 -1.51
N ALA A 458 16.34 4.63 -2.12
CA ALA A 458 16.52 3.85 -3.35
C ALA A 458 16.62 4.70 -4.63
N GLY A 459 16.37 6.00 -4.56
CA GLY A 459 16.43 6.94 -5.69
C GLY A 459 17.83 7.30 -6.17
N ARG A 460 18.88 6.59 -5.77
CA ARG A 460 20.29 6.87 -6.12
C ARG A 460 20.86 5.88 -7.14
N GLY A 461 20.02 5.08 -7.79
CA GLY A 461 20.39 4.14 -8.84
C GLY A 461 20.52 4.83 -10.21
N ARG A 462 21.10 4.09 -11.17
CA ARG A 462 21.27 4.54 -12.56
C ARG A 462 19.99 4.44 -13.39
N TRP A 463 19.16 3.40 -13.13
CA TRP A 463 18.05 2.99 -13.96
C TRP A 463 16.72 3.27 -13.27
N VAL A 464 15.81 3.96 -13.97
CA VAL A 464 14.50 4.34 -13.41
C VAL A 464 13.67 3.14 -12.97
N ARG A 465 13.79 2.01 -13.66
CA ARG A 465 13.10 0.78 -13.35
C ARG A 465 13.33 0.29 -11.90
N PHE A 466 14.47 0.61 -11.32
CA PHE A 466 14.88 0.13 -10.00
C PHE A 466 14.82 1.22 -8.92
N SER A 467 14.31 2.39 -9.29
CA SER A 467 14.19 3.54 -8.38
C SER A 467 12.98 3.41 -7.46
N GLY A 468 13.06 4.00 -6.29
CA GLY A 468 11.96 4.04 -5.34
C GLY A 468 11.66 2.68 -4.72
N VAL A 469 10.39 2.40 -4.49
CA VAL A 469 9.92 1.14 -3.89
C VAL A 469 9.77 0.00 -4.92
N ALA A 470 10.59 -0.01 -5.98
CA ALA A 470 10.51 -0.93 -7.11
C ALA A 470 11.07 -2.33 -6.82
N THR A 471 10.83 -2.86 -5.62
CA THR A 471 11.07 -4.26 -5.24
C THR A 471 9.96 -5.17 -5.75
N GLU A 472 10.05 -6.46 -5.49
CA GLU A 472 8.92 -7.38 -5.70
C GLU A 472 7.70 -6.90 -4.88
N TRP A 473 6.52 -6.95 -5.50
CA TRP A 473 5.30 -6.36 -4.91
C TRP A 473 4.90 -6.98 -3.57
N ASP A 474 5.22 -8.24 -3.34
CA ASP A 474 4.97 -8.92 -2.07
C ASP A 474 6.03 -8.66 -0.99
N PHE A 475 7.05 -7.85 -1.30
CA PHE A 475 8.01 -7.33 -0.33
C PHE A 475 7.76 -5.86 0.04
N VAL A 476 7.01 -5.13 -0.76
CA VAL A 476 6.88 -3.66 -0.64
C VAL A 476 6.44 -3.22 0.76
N GLU A 477 5.60 -4.02 1.43
CA GLU A 477 5.09 -3.73 2.77
C GLU A 477 6.08 -4.11 3.90
N ALA A 478 7.13 -4.89 3.62
CA ALA A 478 8.03 -5.32 4.69
C ALA A 478 8.82 -4.15 5.32
N PRO A 479 9.36 -3.18 4.56
CA PRO A 479 10.00 -2.01 5.14
C PRO A 479 9.05 -1.08 5.90
N SER A 480 7.82 -0.90 5.44
CA SER A 480 6.82 -0.06 6.11
C SER A 480 6.33 -0.70 7.42
N GLN A 481 5.95 -1.97 7.39
CA GLN A 481 5.56 -2.73 8.58
C GLN A 481 6.70 -2.86 9.60
N MET A 482 7.94 -2.87 9.14
CA MET A 482 9.08 -2.87 10.04
C MET A 482 9.18 -1.54 10.80
N LEU A 483 8.95 -0.39 10.16
CA LEU A 483 9.02 0.91 10.82
C LEU A 483 7.89 1.13 11.85
N GLU A 484 6.76 0.44 11.74
CA GLU A 484 5.69 0.46 12.73
C GLU A 484 6.19 0.07 14.13
N GLU A 485 7.18 -0.84 14.24
CA GLU A 485 7.68 -1.32 15.53
C GLU A 485 8.23 -0.21 16.42
N TRP A 486 8.79 0.87 15.82
CA TRP A 486 9.23 2.06 16.56
C TRP A 486 8.08 2.84 17.17
N ALA A 487 6.87 2.81 16.60
CA ALA A 487 5.68 3.43 17.18
C ALA A 487 5.11 2.66 18.40
N TRP A 488 5.66 1.49 18.68
CA TRP A 488 5.29 0.66 19.83
C TRP A 488 6.36 0.58 20.92
N ASP A 489 7.53 1.17 20.72
CA ASP A 489 8.63 1.09 21.66
C ASP A 489 8.55 2.17 22.73
N GLU A 490 8.75 1.76 24.01
CA GLU A 490 8.66 2.63 25.18
C GLU A 490 9.68 3.78 25.12
N ALA A 491 10.93 3.49 24.77
CA ALA A 491 11.99 4.48 24.71
C ALA A 491 11.80 5.46 23.53
N VAL A 492 11.29 4.96 22.40
CA VAL A 492 10.97 5.78 21.24
C VAL A 492 9.80 6.71 21.54
N LEU A 493 8.67 6.18 22.03
CA LEU A 493 7.49 6.97 22.37
C LEU A 493 7.79 8.04 23.44
N ALA A 494 8.65 7.74 24.40
CA ALA A 494 9.07 8.70 25.42
C ALA A 494 9.74 9.96 24.86
N THR A 495 10.25 9.91 23.62
CA THR A 495 10.90 11.07 22.99
C THR A 495 9.91 12.14 22.55
N PHE A 496 8.69 11.77 22.13
CA PHE A 496 7.71 12.70 21.56
C PHE A 496 6.29 12.59 22.14
N ALA A 497 5.88 11.45 22.67
CA ALA A 497 4.53 11.25 23.19
C ALA A 497 4.34 11.96 24.54
N ARG A 498 3.68 13.14 24.52
CA ARG A 498 3.45 14.00 25.67
C ARG A 498 2.04 14.56 25.67
N ASN A 499 1.41 14.59 26.88
CA ASN A 499 0.10 15.22 27.04
C ASN A 499 0.17 16.76 27.03
N ALA A 500 -0.97 17.42 27.19
CA ALA A 500 -1.08 18.88 27.21
C ALA A 500 -0.29 19.54 28.36
N ASP A 501 -0.09 18.83 29.46
CA ASP A 501 0.69 19.29 30.65
C ASP A 501 2.21 19.09 30.43
N GLY A 502 2.62 18.49 29.29
CA GLY A 502 4.01 18.18 28.95
C GLY A 502 4.52 16.89 29.59
N GLU A 503 3.68 16.12 30.24
CA GLU A 503 4.03 14.83 30.85
C GLU A 503 4.23 13.80 29.75
N THR A 504 5.33 13.07 29.83
CA THR A 504 5.63 11.96 28.92
C THR A 504 4.67 10.79 29.16
N ILE A 505 4.31 10.07 28.12
CA ILE A 505 3.50 8.85 28.22
C ILE A 505 4.12 7.88 29.23
N PRO A 506 3.33 7.40 30.22
CA PRO A 506 3.86 6.49 31.24
C PRO A 506 4.30 5.14 30.65
N PRO A 507 5.47 4.61 31.04
CA PRO A 507 5.95 3.31 30.56
C PRO A 507 4.95 2.16 30.77
N GLU A 508 4.26 2.17 31.90
CA GLU A 508 3.22 1.17 32.20
C GLU A 508 2.03 1.27 31.23
N LEU A 509 1.70 2.46 30.73
CA LEU A 509 0.65 2.63 29.73
C LEU A 509 1.10 2.07 28.36
N VAL A 510 2.36 2.32 27.97
CA VAL A 510 2.91 1.75 26.71
C VAL A 510 2.93 0.22 26.78
N ARG A 511 3.34 -0.37 27.91
CA ARG A 511 3.28 -1.83 28.09
C ARG A 511 1.85 -2.37 28.04
N ALA A 512 0.89 -1.64 28.61
CA ALA A 512 -0.52 -2.01 28.54
C ALA A 512 -1.06 -1.92 27.11
N MET A 513 -0.68 -0.86 26.36
CA MET A 513 -1.02 -0.71 24.93
C MET A 513 -0.47 -1.89 24.11
N ARG A 514 0.80 -2.28 24.34
CA ARG A 514 1.41 -3.43 23.66
C ARG A 514 0.69 -4.75 24.00
N ALA A 515 0.33 -4.96 25.25
CA ALA A 515 -0.45 -6.13 25.68
C ALA A 515 -1.87 -6.13 25.08
N ALA A 516 -2.45 -4.94 24.87
CA ALA A 516 -3.75 -4.81 24.22
C ALA A 516 -3.68 -5.05 22.70
N ASP A 517 -2.56 -4.71 22.07
CA ASP A 517 -2.27 -5.03 20.67
C ASP A 517 -2.03 -6.54 20.47
N ASP A 518 -1.40 -7.18 21.43
CA ASP A 518 -1.22 -8.63 21.42
C ASP A 518 -2.56 -9.41 21.48
N PHE A 519 -3.63 -8.81 22.01
CA PHE A 519 -4.95 -9.41 22.02
C PHE A 519 -5.64 -9.26 20.67
N GLY A 520 -6.02 -10.36 20.08
CA GLY A 520 -6.78 -10.40 18.82
C GLY A 520 -5.92 -10.73 17.59
N LYS A 521 -4.58 -10.68 17.68
CA LYS A 521 -3.69 -10.96 16.55
C LYS A 521 -3.91 -12.34 15.92
N GLY A 522 -4.37 -13.33 16.71
CA GLY A 522 -4.70 -14.67 16.21
C GLY A 522 -5.92 -14.64 15.29
N TYR A 523 -7.02 -14.07 15.72
CA TYR A 523 -8.21 -13.97 14.85
C TYR A 523 -8.02 -12.97 13.70
N ASP A 524 -7.19 -11.92 13.89
CA ASP A 524 -6.85 -11.01 12.82
C ASP A 524 -6.04 -11.73 11.74
N ALA A 525 -5.01 -12.51 12.11
CA ALA A 525 -4.28 -13.35 11.16
C ALA A 525 -5.19 -14.28 10.36
N ARG A 526 -6.18 -14.92 11.02
CA ARG A 526 -7.19 -15.78 10.36
C ARG A 526 -8.11 -14.98 9.43
N THR A 527 -8.47 -13.76 9.80
CA THR A 527 -9.26 -12.87 8.93
C THR A 527 -8.45 -12.45 7.70
N GLN A 528 -7.17 -12.12 7.87
CA GLN A 528 -6.28 -11.82 6.75
C GLN A 528 -6.09 -13.03 5.83
N MET A 529 -6.00 -14.25 6.39
CA MET A 529 -5.90 -15.46 5.59
C MET A 529 -7.19 -15.78 4.84
N PHE A 530 -8.35 -15.44 5.40
CA PHE A 530 -9.61 -15.52 4.66
C PHE A 530 -9.61 -14.57 3.45
N TYR A 531 -9.16 -13.32 3.60
CA TYR A 531 -9.07 -12.36 2.49
C TYR A 531 -8.05 -12.83 1.44
N ALA A 532 -6.91 -13.36 1.86
CA ALA A 532 -5.89 -13.90 0.96
C ALA A 532 -6.39 -15.15 0.21
N ALA A 533 -7.10 -16.05 0.92
CA ALA A 533 -7.72 -17.22 0.32
C ALA A 533 -8.79 -16.84 -0.72
N LEU A 534 -9.63 -15.84 -0.41
CA LEU A 534 -10.65 -15.34 -1.34
C LEU A 534 -10.00 -14.74 -2.60
N SER A 535 -9.01 -13.88 -2.41
CA SER A 535 -8.24 -13.26 -3.49
C SER A 535 -7.58 -14.33 -4.38
N TYR A 536 -6.87 -15.27 -3.80
CA TYR A 536 -6.20 -16.37 -4.51
C TYR A 536 -7.18 -17.30 -5.22
N ASP A 537 -8.17 -17.83 -4.48
CA ASP A 537 -9.06 -18.87 -4.97
C ASP A 537 -9.91 -18.42 -6.17
N LEU A 538 -10.44 -17.19 -6.14
CA LEU A 538 -11.22 -16.64 -7.26
C LEU A 538 -10.40 -16.48 -8.55
N HIS A 539 -9.07 -16.38 -8.46
CA HIS A 539 -8.16 -16.29 -9.60
C HIS A 539 -7.61 -17.64 -10.08
N VAL A 540 -7.85 -18.71 -9.31
CA VAL A 540 -7.47 -20.09 -9.67
C VAL A 540 -8.70 -20.93 -10.04
N ASN A 541 -9.77 -20.86 -9.25
CA ASN A 541 -10.94 -21.71 -9.35
C ASN A 541 -12.17 -20.92 -9.85
N PRO A 542 -12.60 -21.12 -11.11
CA PRO A 542 -13.81 -20.48 -11.61
C PRO A 542 -15.04 -20.84 -10.80
N THR A 543 -15.88 -19.85 -10.54
CA THR A 543 -17.20 -20.06 -9.90
C THR A 543 -18.25 -19.14 -10.51
N ASP A 544 -19.48 -19.62 -10.61
CA ASP A 544 -20.65 -18.82 -11.02
C ASP A 544 -21.39 -18.23 -9.80
N ASP A 545 -21.03 -18.66 -8.59
CA ASP A 545 -21.59 -18.16 -7.31
C ASP A 545 -20.46 -17.77 -6.36
N VAL A 546 -20.04 -16.51 -6.49
CA VAL A 546 -18.96 -15.95 -5.66
C VAL A 546 -19.37 -15.90 -4.19
N THR A 547 -20.65 -15.66 -3.88
CA THR A 547 -21.14 -15.63 -2.50
C THR A 547 -21.06 -17.00 -1.83
N ALA A 548 -21.47 -18.07 -2.53
CA ALA A 548 -21.33 -19.43 -2.00
C ALA A 548 -19.86 -19.79 -1.76
N ARG A 549 -18.98 -19.43 -2.71
CA ARG A 549 -17.53 -19.65 -2.58
C ARG A 549 -16.92 -18.89 -1.42
N LEU A 550 -17.31 -17.63 -1.23
CA LEU A 550 -16.91 -16.81 -0.09
C LEU A 550 -17.29 -17.47 1.25
N ARG A 551 -18.52 -18.00 1.37
CA ARG A 551 -18.95 -18.72 2.59
C ARG A 551 -18.09 -19.94 2.89
N GLU A 552 -17.75 -20.74 1.87
CA GLU A 552 -16.88 -21.90 2.02
C GLU A 552 -15.49 -21.50 2.52
N LEU A 553 -14.90 -20.48 1.91
CA LEU A 553 -13.58 -19.98 2.29
C LEU A 553 -13.60 -19.35 3.69
N MET A 554 -14.66 -18.60 4.02
CA MET A 554 -14.79 -18.02 5.35
C MET A 554 -14.92 -19.09 6.43
N ALA A 555 -15.68 -20.17 6.18
CA ALA A 555 -15.79 -21.29 7.10
C ALA A 555 -14.46 -22.04 7.34
N ARG A 556 -13.55 -22.05 6.34
CA ARG A 556 -12.22 -22.67 6.47
C ARG A 556 -11.19 -21.76 7.13
N TYR A 557 -11.11 -20.51 6.72
CA TYR A 557 -10.00 -19.62 7.05
C TYR A 557 -10.32 -18.61 8.16
N SER A 558 -11.56 -18.14 8.31
CA SER A 558 -11.95 -17.25 9.41
C SER A 558 -12.37 -18.04 10.66
N VAL A 559 -12.25 -17.45 11.84
CA VAL A 559 -12.86 -17.98 13.06
C VAL A 559 -14.27 -17.43 13.29
N PHE A 560 -14.65 -16.38 12.59
CA PHE A 560 -15.98 -15.77 12.66
C PHE A 560 -16.89 -16.34 11.58
N PRO A 561 -18.14 -16.70 11.92
CA PRO A 561 -19.10 -17.19 10.94
C PRO A 561 -19.52 -16.08 9.97
N TYR A 562 -19.97 -16.50 8.80
CA TYR A 562 -20.52 -15.62 7.79
C TYR A 562 -21.77 -14.88 8.31
N VAL A 563 -21.86 -13.60 8.03
CA VAL A 563 -23.06 -12.80 8.31
C VAL A 563 -24.05 -12.97 7.15
N GLU A 564 -25.19 -13.57 7.42
CA GLU A 564 -26.17 -13.90 6.37
C GLU A 564 -26.68 -12.68 5.61
N GLY A 565 -26.79 -12.83 4.28
CA GLY A 565 -27.26 -11.76 3.39
C GLY A 565 -26.22 -10.73 3.02
N THR A 566 -24.92 -10.96 3.30
CA THR A 566 -23.84 -10.06 2.94
C THR A 566 -23.09 -10.50 1.68
N HIS A 567 -22.40 -9.55 1.01
CA HIS A 567 -21.72 -9.76 -0.26
C HIS A 567 -20.41 -8.95 -0.31
N MET A 568 -19.54 -9.14 0.68
CA MET A 568 -18.35 -8.31 0.85
C MET A 568 -17.40 -8.30 -0.37
N HIS A 569 -17.42 -9.34 -1.21
CA HIS A 569 -16.62 -9.38 -2.45
C HIS A 569 -16.98 -8.24 -3.43
N CYS A 570 -18.19 -7.66 -3.32
CA CYS A 570 -18.61 -6.55 -4.19
C CYS A 570 -17.98 -5.21 -3.83
N HIS A 571 -17.46 -5.05 -2.60
CA HIS A 571 -16.76 -3.85 -2.17
C HIS A 571 -15.33 -4.12 -1.68
N PHE A 572 -14.82 -5.33 -1.92
CA PHE A 572 -13.45 -5.68 -1.60
C PHE A 572 -12.51 -5.25 -2.73
N GLY A 573 -12.12 -3.96 -2.73
CA GLY A 573 -11.34 -3.32 -3.79
C GLY A 573 -10.02 -4.03 -4.12
N HIS A 574 -9.46 -4.79 -3.17
CA HIS A 574 -8.26 -5.59 -3.38
C HIS A 574 -8.42 -6.69 -4.44
N LEU A 575 -9.64 -7.18 -4.70
CA LEU A 575 -9.88 -8.12 -5.80
C LEU A 575 -9.61 -7.49 -7.17
N ASP A 576 -9.68 -6.17 -7.27
CA ASP A 576 -9.28 -5.43 -8.46
C ASP A 576 -7.78 -5.09 -8.42
N GLY A 577 -7.33 -4.27 -7.50
CA GLY A 577 -5.96 -3.72 -7.50
C GLY A 577 -4.87 -4.75 -7.18
N TYR A 578 -5.09 -5.62 -6.20
CA TYR A 578 -4.14 -6.66 -5.79
C TYR A 578 -4.36 -7.99 -6.50
N SER A 579 -5.49 -8.15 -7.17
CA SER A 579 -5.90 -9.38 -7.87
C SER A 579 -5.78 -10.64 -6.99
N SER A 580 -4.81 -11.53 -7.26
CA SER A 580 -4.52 -12.74 -6.47
C SER A 580 -3.52 -12.54 -5.33
N ALA A 581 -3.04 -11.31 -5.13
CA ALA A 581 -1.86 -11.03 -4.29
C ALA A 581 -2.19 -10.44 -2.91
N TYR A 582 -3.40 -10.59 -2.37
CA TYR A 582 -3.71 -10.10 -1.02
C TYR A 582 -2.84 -10.71 0.08
N TYR A 583 -2.29 -11.91 -0.14
CA TYR A 583 -1.35 -12.56 0.78
C TYR A 583 -0.12 -11.70 1.11
N THR A 584 0.20 -10.73 0.26
CA THR A 584 1.34 -9.81 0.35
C THR A 584 1.49 -9.16 1.73
N TYR A 585 0.38 -8.73 2.33
CA TYR A 585 0.41 -8.09 3.65
C TYR A 585 0.97 -9.01 4.74
N MET A 586 0.51 -10.26 4.76
CA MET A 586 0.99 -11.23 5.74
C MET A 586 2.37 -11.78 5.38
N TRP A 587 2.67 -11.94 4.09
CA TRP A 587 3.98 -12.35 3.60
C TRP A 587 5.05 -11.33 4.03
N SER A 588 4.80 -10.06 3.75
CA SER A 588 5.67 -8.96 4.16
C SER A 588 5.80 -8.87 5.68
N LEU A 589 4.72 -9.09 6.45
CA LEU A 589 4.75 -9.08 7.91
C LEU A 589 5.65 -10.20 8.46
N VAL A 590 5.60 -11.41 7.91
CA VAL A 590 6.51 -12.50 8.29
C VAL A 590 7.97 -12.08 8.11
N ILE A 591 8.29 -11.46 6.96
CA ILE A 591 9.63 -10.98 6.66
C ILE A 591 10.02 -9.79 7.56
N ALA A 592 9.11 -8.84 7.79
CA ALA A 592 9.34 -7.70 8.68
C ALA A 592 9.66 -8.15 10.10
N LYS A 593 8.91 -9.10 10.66
CA LYS A 593 9.17 -9.66 12.00
C LYS A 593 10.54 -10.37 12.07
N ASP A 594 10.93 -11.09 11.01
CA ASP A 594 12.23 -11.74 10.97
C ASP A 594 13.38 -10.73 10.83
N MET A 595 13.25 -9.71 9.99
CA MET A 595 14.22 -8.61 9.91
C MET A 595 14.31 -7.82 11.21
N PHE A 596 13.19 -7.53 11.86
CA PHE A 596 13.16 -6.80 13.12
C PHE A 596 13.87 -7.57 14.24
N SER A 597 13.89 -8.91 14.19
CA SER A 597 14.62 -9.75 15.15
C SER A 597 16.14 -9.50 15.16
N ALA A 598 16.69 -8.83 14.15
CA ALA A 598 18.10 -8.44 14.12
C ALA A 598 18.42 -7.17 14.91
N PHE A 599 17.39 -6.41 15.32
CA PHE A 599 17.54 -5.24 16.20
C PHE A 599 17.53 -5.66 17.66
N ASP A 600 18.33 -4.96 18.46
CA ASP A 600 18.34 -5.15 19.92
C ASP A 600 17.11 -4.47 20.53
N ALA A 601 16.28 -5.22 21.22
CA ALA A 601 15.09 -4.67 21.88
C ALA A 601 15.40 -3.60 22.95
N ASP A 602 16.62 -3.61 23.50
CA ASP A 602 17.07 -2.61 24.49
C ASP A 602 17.68 -1.36 23.82
N ASP A 603 18.02 -1.42 22.50
CA ASP A 603 18.53 -0.27 21.73
C ASP A 603 18.12 -0.37 20.24
N LEU A 604 16.91 0.04 19.92
CA LEU A 604 16.39 0.09 18.54
C LEU A 604 17.10 1.12 17.64
N PHE A 605 17.95 1.96 18.22
CA PHE A 605 18.75 2.94 17.49
C PHE A 605 20.21 2.53 17.32
N ALA A 606 20.58 1.28 17.63
CA ALA A 606 21.93 0.78 17.45
C ALA A 606 22.44 1.08 16.02
N PRO A 607 23.48 1.92 15.85
CA PRO A 607 23.82 2.50 14.54
C PRO A 607 24.30 1.45 13.53
N GLU A 608 24.91 0.36 13.99
CA GLU A 608 25.43 -0.68 13.09
C GLU A 608 24.32 -1.45 12.38
N VAL A 609 23.27 -1.84 13.10
CA VAL A 609 22.14 -2.58 12.52
C VAL A 609 21.25 -1.65 11.70
N ALA A 610 21.04 -0.42 12.15
CA ALA A 610 20.26 0.57 11.42
C ALA A 610 20.93 0.94 10.08
N ALA A 611 22.25 1.19 10.07
CA ALA A 611 23.00 1.43 8.84
C ALA A 611 22.98 0.21 7.92
N ARG A 612 23.14 -1.01 8.46
CA ARG A 612 23.09 -2.24 7.68
C ARG A 612 21.70 -2.42 7.04
N TYR A 613 20.61 -2.11 7.75
CA TYR A 613 19.26 -2.14 7.20
C TYR A 613 19.08 -1.10 6.08
N ARG A 614 19.46 0.15 6.33
CA ARG A 614 19.43 1.22 5.33
C ARG A 614 20.21 0.83 4.06
N ASP A 615 21.45 0.36 4.21
CA ASP A 615 22.36 0.17 3.09
C ASP A 615 22.14 -1.15 2.33
N ARG A 616 21.58 -2.18 3.00
CA ARG A 616 21.41 -3.51 2.41
C ARG A 616 20.00 -3.82 1.97
N VAL A 617 18.99 -3.16 2.56
CA VAL A 617 17.58 -3.38 2.23
C VAL A 617 16.99 -2.18 1.50
N LEU A 618 17.06 -0.98 2.09
CA LEU A 618 16.36 0.19 1.54
C LEU A 618 17.07 0.80 0.33
N ALA A 619 18.36 1.11 0.46
CA ALA A 619 19.11 1.81 -0.59
C ALA A 619 19.28 1.03 -1.91
N PRO A 620 19.35 -0.30 -1.94
CA PRO A 620 19.37 -1.03 -3.20
C PRO A 620 18.08 -0.92 -4.02
N GLY A 621 16.90 -0.79 -3.37
CA GLY A 621 15.62 -0.79 -4.07
C GLY A 621 15.45 -2.02 -4.98
N GLY A 622 14.90 -1.83 -6.19
CA GLY A 622 14.68 -2.91 -7.15
C GLY A 622 15.94 -3.46 -7.86
N ARG A 623 17.14 -2.96 -7.52
CA ARG A 623 18.40 -3.40 -8.16
C ARG A 623 18.78 -4.84 -7.84
N ARG A 624 18.20 -5.42 -6.79
CA ARG A 624 18.40 -6.81 -6.39
C ARG A 624 17.07 -7.46 -6.05
N ASP A 625 17.02 -8.79 -6.06
CA ASP A 625 15.84 -9.52 -5.62
C ASP A 625 15.67 -9.35 -4.10
N ALA A 626 14.43 -9.20 -3.64
CA ALA A 626 14.14 -8.93 -2.24
C ALA A 626 14.62 -10.04 -1.31
N ALA A 627 14.57 -11.30 -1.75
CA ALA A 627 15.14 -12.42 -0.99
C ALA A 627 16.63 -12.24 -0.72
N ASP A 628 17.40 -11.74 -1.71
CA ASP A 628 18.84 -11.46 -1.55
C ASP A 628 19.07 -10.27 -0.60
N LEU A 629 18.21 -9.23 -0.66
CA LEU A 629 18.30 -8.08 0.26
C LEU A 629 18.14 -8.53 1.71
N VAL A 630 17.13 -9.37 1.97
CA VAL A 630 16.87 -9.94 3.29
C VAL A 630 18.01 -10.85 3.75
N HIS A 631 18.51 -11.73 2.85
CA HIS A 631 19.65 -12.59 3.14
C HIS A 631 20.89 -11.78 3.54
N ASP A 632 21.22 -10.74 2.78
CA ASP A 632 22.38 -9.89 3.06
C ASP A 632 22.26 -9.13 4.38
N PHE A 633 21.05 -8.73 4.74
CA PHE A 633 20.79 -8.05 6.01
C PHE A 633 20.88 -9.02 7.20
N LEU A 634 20.22 -10.18 7.11
CA LEU A 634 20.14 -11.16 8.20
C LEU A 634 21.40 -12.06 8.29
N GLY A 635 22.16 -12.22 7.18
CA GLY A 635 23.22 -13.20 7.03
C GLY A 635 22.70 -14.65 6.88
N ARG A 636 21.43 -14.82 6.61
CA ARG A 636 20.70 -16.07 6.38
C ARG A 636 19.40 -15.80 5.61
N ASP A 637 18.80 -16.85 5.08
CA ASP A 637 17.45 -16.76 4.53
C ASP A 637 16.43 -16.41 5.64
N TYR A 638 15.33 -15.76 5.28
CA TYR A 638 14.25 -15.45 6.22
C TYR A 638 13.55 -16.73 6.69
N THR A 639 12.99 -16.67 7.90
CA THR A 639 12.22 -17.76 8.50
C THR A 639 10.90 -17.29 9.07
N PHE A 640 10.01 -18.23 9.38
CA PHE A 640 8.74 -17.95 10.05
C PHE A 640 8.85 -17.90 11.59
N ASP A 641 10.03 -18.15 12.14
CA ASP A 641 10.21 -18.36 13.59
C ASP A 641 9.85 -17.10 14.40
N ALA A 642 10.28 -15.92 13.93
CA ALA A 642 9.97 -14.65 14.59
C ALA A 642 8.46 -14.36 14.58
N TYR A 643 7.79 -14.62 13.46
CA TYR A 643 6.34 -14.47 13.33
C TYR A 643 5.59 -15.47 14.22
N ALA A 644 5.98 -16.74 14.24
CA ALA A 644 5.39 -17.76 15.10
C ALA A 644 5.56 -17.41 16.59
N ALA A 645 6.74 -16.92 16.98
CA ALA A 645 6.99 -16.46 18.35
C ALA A 645 6.16 -15.22 18.72
N TRP A 646 5.94 -14.32 17.76
CA TRP A 646 5.07 -13.16 17.93
C TRP A 646 3.61 -13.57 18.11
N LEU A 647 3.09 -14.53 17.33
CA LEU A 647 1.72 -15.05 17.47
C LEU A 647 1.49 -15.82 18.80
N ALA A 648 2.53 -16.40 19.35
CA ALA A 648 2.44 -17.21 20.57
C ALA A 648 2.37 -16.36 21.86
N ARG A 649 2.75 -15.10 21.81
CA ARG A 649 2.64 -14.15 22.95
C ARG A 649 1.19 -13.83 23.23
#